data_ecee8d846e2bbc41592adaf1bca65e74
#
_entry.id   ecee8d846e2bbc41592adaf1bca65e74
#
_cell.length_a   1.000
_cell.length_b   1.000
_cell.length_c   1.000
_cell.angle_alpha   90.00
_cell.angle_beta   90.00
_cell.angle_gamma   90.00
#
_symmetry.space_group_name_H-M   'P 1'
#
loop_
_entity.id
_entity.type
_entity.pdbx_description
1 polymer ?
#
loop_
_entity_poly.entity_id
_entity_poly.type
_entity_poly.pdbx_seq_one_letter_code
_entity_poly.pdbx_strand_id
1 'polypeptide(L)'
;MKRFWALLLALAMLSGPCAFAEETAAPVFAVGELSGNFNPFFAEAEGDRLVAALANGALLTTARGGDIVRSGIAGETIDFDITPYDYTSLADAEVERNADGSADYTLTLREDACFSDGAPVTVDDVIFSIYVRADADYDGPCGLAGLPIEGLAAYRGDLQRLDALLLAAGRENSDFSLWSADTQAAFWADIDAAGAQLCGEIVDYCMDTYLDDCAAVIGSTPEEIRADSALQLEFAMVLWGYEEDYFDGATAADFWSAILNAYDGDAAAAERTERVSTPLKGFIDDYDAKYGAQISVGGGAANISGVTRLNDFSLRIHATEHDSDLLPALAACIAPLHVYGDPALYDYGNDSFGFTRGDLRAVRAVQDASVGCGPYVVEAFDGAGATLRANEYYYRGELPVEKLRLAAYAGDAGLKAVLGGEAALTVTELDAAAVRAINAANGDAGLSGECADTLLVDAPEYAYLGANVELVKVGDDANSPASVALRRALMTVLSAQREEMAARELGDGAFVIEYPVPDSSWAAPGFEDEGYGLCYARNASGAPIYADDMGDEARHEAALTAAVDDLKRAGYTWDEAAQRFTAAPEGAFMEYVCSVAEGEPAAALVEAAAEQLSRIGITLRLRTMTQDELDAAVEAGGAQLWIAHQLCGNEPELYAWYHSDNVGGSNLFRIADGELDGHIMDFLSEDALEARRAACKSALDAAMNLGCVLPLYQPCLGVVTNAAQLDCDSLPEDMTPFYGWWAEPERIILK
;
A
#
# COMPACT_ATOMS: atom_id res chain seq x y z
N MET A 1 -4.27 -79.98 -4.80
CA MET A 1 -5.08 -78.95 -4.06
C MET A 1 -4.47 -78.52 -2.71
N LYS A 2 -3.88 -79.37 -1.90
CA LYS A 2 -3.30 -79.00 -0.59
C LYS A 2 -2.02 -78.15 -0.68
N ARG A 3 -1.27 -78.13 -1.78
CA ARG A 3 -0.11 -77.22 -1.93
C ARG A 3 -0.40 -75.88 -2.51
N PHE A 4 -1.56 -75.70 -3.12
CA PHE A 4 -2.04 -74.39 -3.66
C PHE A 4 -2.59 -73.47 -2.55
N TRP A 5 -3.22 -74.06 -1.53
CA TRP A 5 -3.73 -73.32 -0.39
C TRP A 5 -2.62 -72.85 0.60
N ALA A 6 -1.50 -73.56 0.65
CA ALA A 6 -0.35 -73.15 1.48
C ALA A 6 0.39 -71.96 0.87
N LEU A 7 0.40 -71.79 -0.46
CA LEU A 7 1.02 -70.65 -1.12
C LEU A 7 0.14 -69.40 -1.02
N LEU A 8 -1.19 -69.52 -1.03
CA LEU A 8 -2.13 -68.42 -0.82
C LEU A 8 -2.14 -67.91 0.64
N LEU A 9 -1.95 -68.80 1.61
CA LEU A 9 -1.80 -68.39 3.02
C LEU A 9 -0.45 -67.73 3.32
N ALA A 10 0.63 -68.12 2.61
CA ALA A 10 1.94 -67.48 2.74
C ALA A 10 1.98 -66.07 2.07
N LEU A 11 1.21 -65.87 0.99
CA LEU A 11 1.07 -64.53 0.39
C LEU A 11 0.17 -63.61 1.22
N ALA A 12 -0.80 -64.17 1.96
CA ALA A 12 -1.65 -63.40 2.85
C ALA A 12 -0.98 -63.00 4.18
N MET A 13 0.14 -63.63 4.58
CA MET A 13 0.91 -63.26 5.76
C MET A 13 2.08 -62.30 5.46
N LEU A 14 2.32 -61.98 4.18
CA LEU A 14 3.29 -60.97 3.74
C LEU A 14 2.65 -59.61 3.44
N SER A 15 1.32 -59.51 3.45
CA SER A 15 0.59 -58.24 3.57
C SER A 15 0.39 -57.95 5.07
N GLY A 16 1.45 -57.56 5.76
CA GLY A 16 1.29 -56.74 6.97
C GLY A 16 0.46 -55.49 6.61
N PRO A 17 -0.35 -54.97 7.52
CA PRO A 17 -0.93 -53.67 7.26
C PRO A 17 0.26 -52.71 7.00
N CYS A 18 0.45 -52.25 5.78
CA CYS A 18 1.01 -50.94 5.58
C CYS A 18 0.05 -50.07 6.40
N ALA A 19 0.46 -49.65 7.58
CA ALA A 19 -0.07 -48.45 8.18
C ALA A 19 0.24 -47.39 7.10
N PHE A 20 -0.76 -47.05 6.28
CA PHE A 20 -0.79 -45.75 5.69
C PHE A 20 -0.70 -44.86 6.94
N ALA A 21 0.43 -44.19 7.15
CA ALA A 21 0.44 -43.01 7.99
C ALA A 21 -0.76 -42.20 7.50
N GLU A 22 -1.74 -41.96 8.32
CA GLU A 22 -2.73 -40.92 8.05
C GLU A 22 -1.89 -39.70 7.70
N GLU A 23 -1.97 -39.28 6.46
CA GLU A 23 -1.35 -38.04 6.01
C GLU A 23 -2.05 -36.98 6.84
N THR A 24 -1.38 -36.50 7.89
CA THR A 24 -1.93 -35.45 8.75
C THR A 24 -2.23 -34.28 7.81
N ALA A 25 -3.49 -33.86 7.77
CA ALA A 25 -3.90 -32.74 6.93
C ALA A 25 -2.97 -31.55 7.23
N ALA A 26 -2.49 -30.90 6.17
CA ALA A 26 -1.64 -29.71 6.34
C ALA A 26 -2.36 -28.66 7.20
N PRO A 27 -1.70 -28.03 8.17
CA PRO A 27 -2.27 -26.93 8.94
C PRO A 27 -2.73 -25.82 7.99
N VAL A 28 -3.89 -25.25 8.26
CA VAL A 28 -4.46 -24.16 7.46
C VAL A 28 -4.13 -22.84 8.12
N PHE A 29 -3.45 -21.95 7.39
CA PHE A 29 -3.26 -20.57 7.79
C PHE A 29 -4.20 -19.71 6.93
N ALA A 30 -5.08 -18.98 7.59
CA ALA A 30 -6.05 -18.13 6.92
C ALA A 30 -5.36 -16.83 6.49
N VAL A 31 -5.47 -16.52 5.20
CA VAL A 31 -4.86 -15.33 4.58
C VAL A 31 -5.91 -14.54 3.81
N GLY A 32 -5.57 -13.35 3.34
CA GLY A 32 -6.41 -12.55 2.47
C GLY A 32 -6.68 -13.20 1.10
N GLU A 33 -7.02 -12.39 0.12
CA GLU A 33 -7.34 -12.85 -1.23
C GLU A 33 -6.17 -13.61 -1.89
N LEU A 34 -6.51 -14.72 -2.56
CA LEU A 34 -5.60 -15.52 -3.38
C LEU A 34 -6.15 -15.59 -4.81
N SER A 35 -5.49 -14.95 -5.76
CA SER A 35 -5.84 -15.01 -7.18
C SER A 35 -5.17 -16.19 -7.90
N GLY A 36 -4.08 -16.70 -7.33
CA GLY A 36 -3.24 -17.76 -7.90
C GLY A 36 -2.09 -17.23 -8.77
N ASN A 37 -1.88 -15.92 -8.79
CA ASN A 37 -0.70 -15.34 -9.42
C ASN A 37 0.43 -15.18 -8.38
N PHE A 38 1.22 -16.21 -8.21
CA PHE A 38 2.36 -16.26 -7.27
C PHE A 38 3.67 -15.80 -7.88
N ASN A 39 3.62 -15.11 -9.01
CA ASN A 39 4.81 -14.56 -9.65
C ASN A 39 5.46 -13.49 -8.75
N PRO A 40 6.76 -13.62 -8.35
CA PRO A 40 7.40 -12.69 -7.44
C PRO A 40 7.50 -11.25 -7.96
N PHE A 41 7.35 -11.06 -9.27
CA PHE A 41 7.37 -9.74 -9.90
C PHE A 41 5.98 -9.10 -10.02
N PHE A 42 4.89 -9.91 -10.07
CA PHE A 42 3.56 -9.45 -10.48
C PHE A 42 2.43 -9.92 -9.55
N ALA A 43 2.75 -10.45 -8.37
CA ALA A 43 1.75 -10.77 -7.35
C ALA A 43 1.18 -9.47 -6.76
N GLU A 44 -0.14 -9.26 -6.88
CA GLU A 44 -0.83 -8.05 -6.41
C GLU A 44 -1.68 -8.30 -5.17
N ALA A 45 -2.44 -9.42 -5.13
CA ALA A 45 -3.23 -9.78 -3.96
C ALA A 45 -2.32 -10.07 -2.75
N GLU A 46 -2.77 -9.71 -1.56
CA GLU A 46 -1.99 -9.86 -0.32
C GLU A 46 -1.54 -11.31 -0.09
N GLY A 47 -2.48 -12.26 -0.23
CA GLY A 47 -2.17 -13.68 -0.08
C GLY A 47 -1.21 -14.20 -1.16
N ASP A 48 -1.31 -13.70 -2.40
CA ASP A 48 -0.40 -14.08 -3.49
C ASP A 48 1.03 -13.58 -3.21
N ARG A 49 1.18 -12.33 -2.70
CA ARG A 49 2.48 -11.79 -2.28
C ARG A 49 3.11 -12.60 -1.15
N LEU A 50 2.30 -13.04 -0.18
CA LEU A 50 2.78 -13.89 0.90
C LEU A 50 3.26 -15.25 0.38
N VAL A 51 2.48 -15.90 -0.51
CA VAL A 51 2.91 -17.15 -1.17
C VAL A 51 4.21 -16.94 -1.95
N ALA A 52 4.29 -15.86 -2.74
CA ALA A 52 5.49 -15.52 -3.50
C ALA A 52 6.71 -15.28 -2.59
N ALA A 53 6.55 -14.59 -1.47
CA ALA A 53 7.62 -14.35 -0.49
C ALA A 53 8.09 -15.65 0.19
N LEU A 54 7.16 -16.53 0.58
CA LEU A 54 7.49 -17.84 1.16
C LEU A 54 8.17 -18.79 0.16
N ALA A 55 7.86 -18.66 -1.14
CA ALA A 55 8.45 -19.50 -2.17
C ALA A 55 9.81 -18.98 -2.68
N ASN A 56 9.94 -17.68 -2.93
CA ASN A 56 11.15 -17.12 -3.53
C ASN A 56 12.15 -16.58 -2.48
N GLY A 57 11.67 -16.14 -1.31
CA GLY A 57 12.51 -15.51 -0.29
C GLY A 57 12.99 -14.11 -0.70
N ALA A 58 13.51 -13.36 0.25
CA ALA A 58 14.12 -12.06 0.02
C ALA A 58 15.63 -12.18 -0.18
N LEU A 59 16.22 -11.31 -1.01
CA LEU A 59 17.67 -11.23 -1.19
C LEU A 59 18.35 -10.74 0.11
N LEU A 60 17.81 -9.69 0.73
CA LEU A 60 18.21 -9.18 2.01
C LEU A 60 17.02 -9.25 2.98
N THR A 61 17.30 -9.59 4.23
CA THR A 61 16.29 -9.63 5.28
C THR A 61 16.01 -8.22 5.78
N THR A 62 14.75 -7.92 6.06
CA THR A 62 14.34 -6.71 6.78
C THR A 62 14.28 -7.03 8.27
N ALA A 63 14.89 -6.20 9.10
CA ALA A 63 14.84 -6.31 10.54
C ALA A 63 13.47 -5.84 11.08
N ARG A 64 13.20 -6.05 12.39
CA ARG A 64 11.93 -5.68 13.03
C ARG A 64 11.58 -4.20 12.90
N GLY A 65 12.56 -3.31 12.95
CA GLY A 65 12.36 -1.86 12.76
C GLY A 65 12.17 -1.40 11.31
N GLY A 66 12.27 -2.32 10.32
CA GLY A 66 12.21 -1.97 8.91
C GLY A 66 13.58 -1.77 8.24
N ASP A 67 14.67 -1.74 9.00
CA ASP A 67 16.02 -1.63 8.46
C ASP A 67 16.45 -2.87 7.67
N ILE A 68 17.27 -2.67 6.65
CA ILE A 68 17.85 -3.77 5.88
C ILE A 68 19.08 -4.34 6.59
N VAL A 69 19.06 -5.65 6.84
CA VAL A 69 20.19 -6.42 7.36
C VAL A 69 21.33 -6.43 6.33
N ARG A 70 22.49 -5.91 6.71
CA ARG A 70 23.62 -5.69 5.78
C ARG A 70 24.68 -6.78 5.81
N SER A 71 24.82 -7.49 6.93
CA SER A 71 25.85 -8.53 7.12
C SER A 71 25.24 -9.86 7.51
N GLY A 72 24.13 -10.24 6.86
CA GLY A 72 23.30 -11.37 7.23
C GLY A 72 23.85 -12.75 6.87
N ILE A 73 24.88 -12.88 5.99
CA ILE A 73 25.51 -14.17 5.67
C ILE A 73 26.18 -14.78 6.92
N ALA A 74 26.91 -13.95 7.65
CA ALA A 74 27.56 -14.36 8.90
C ALA A 74 26.63 -14.25 10.12
N GLY A 75 25.52 -13.57 9.97
CA GLY A 75 24.58 -13.15 11.01
C GLY A 75 24.90 -11.76 11.52
N GLU A 76 23.88 -10.92 11.61
CA GLU A 76 23.94 -9.56 12.12
C GLU A 76 22.99 -9.39 13.30
N THR A 77 23.48 -8.80 14.40
CA THR A 77 22.66 -8.49 15.56
C THR A 77 22.21 -7.04 15.48
N ILE A 78 20.90 -6.79 15.48
CA ILE A 78 20.30 -5.43 15.46
C ILE A 78 19.35 -5.33 16.66
N ASP A 79 19.47 -4.24 17.41
CA ASP A 79 18.58 -3.96 18.54
C ASP A 79 17.22 -3.45 18.03
N PHE A 80 16.16 -4.00 18.60
CA PHE A 80 14.80 -3.49 18.45
C PHE A 80 14.23 -3.25 19.85
N ASP A 81 13.82 -2.04 20.15
CA ASP A 81 13.36 -1.60 21.47
C ASP A 81 14.22 -2.14 22.63
N ILE A 82 15.54 -1.86 22.59
CA ILE A 82 16.55 -2.32 23.55
C ILE A 82 16.82 -3.83 23.61
N THR A 83 16.12 -4.65 22.83
CA THR A 83 16.32 -6.10 22.76
C THR A 83 17.16 -6.45 21.53
N PRO A 84 18.30 -7.15 21.67
CA PRO A 84 19.11 -7.58 20.54
C PRO A 84 18.49 -8.80 19.85
N TYR A 85 18.36 -8.75 18.53
CA TYR A 85 17.90 -9.85 17.68
C TYR A 85 18.95 -10.19 16.62
N ASP A 86 19.13 -11.48 16.37
CA ASP A 86 20.04 -12.00 15.36
C ASP A 86 19.29 -12.25 14.04
N TYR A 87 19.83 -11.73 12.95
CA TYR A 87 19.25 -11.86 11.61
C TYR A 87 20.21 -12.55 10.66
N THR A 88 19.66 -13.32 9.71
CA THR A 88 20.41 -13.94 8.61
C THR A 88 19.78 -13.59 7.29
N SER A 89 20.60 -13.44 6.24
CA SER A 89 20.17 -13.10 4.88
C SER A 89 20.79 -14.02 3.83
N LEU A 90 20.22 -14.01 2.62
CA LEU A 90 20.76 -14.68 1.46
C LEU A 90 22.00 -13.96 0.89
N ALA A 91 22.11 -12.66 1.15
CA ALA A 91 23.24 -11.83 0.73
C ALA A 91 23.69 -10.85 1.82
N ASP A 92 24.90 -10.35 1.68
CA ASP A 92 25.42 -9.16 2.35
C ASP A 92 25.33 -7.95 1.41
N ALA A 93 25.19 -6.75 2.00
CA ALA A 93 25.17 -5.48 1.29
C ALA A 93 26.16 -4.48 1.89
N GLU A 94 27.08 -3.98 1.08
CA GLU A 94 28.01 -2.89 1.44
C GLU A 94 27.60 -1.64 0.66
N VAL A 95 27.46 -0.51 1.35
CA VAL A 95 27.12 0.78 0.75
C VAL A 95 28.29 1.73 0.97
N GLU A 96 28.93 2.16 -0.11
CA GLU A 96 30.02 3.13 -0.10
C GLU A 96 29.56 4.44 -0.74
N ARG A 97 29.62 5.55 0.02
CA ARG A 97 29.33 6.89 -0.50
C ARG A 97 30.59 7.52 -1.04
N ASN A 98 30.55 8.00 -2.26
CA ASN A 98 31.66 8.60 -2.94
C ASN A 98 31.76 10.12 -2.65
N ALA A 99 32.95 10.68 -2.79
CA ALA A 99 33.20 12.10 -2.50
C ALA A 99 32.46 13.06 -3.47
N ASP A 100 31.93 12.57 -4.60
CA ASP A 100 31.19 13.35 -5.59
C ASP A 100 29.65 13.26 -5.36
N GLY A 101 29.22 12.55 -4.32
CA GLY A 101 27.80 12.37 -3.95
C GLY A 101 27.16 11.10 -4.52
N SER A 102 27.87 10.39 -5.42
CA SER A 102 27.40 9.07 -5.90
C SER A 102 27.57 7.99 -4.82
N ALA A 103 26.94 6.84 -5.02
CA ALA A 103 27.06 5.70 -4.10
C ALA A 103 27.23 4.38 -4.85
N ASP A 104 28.04 3.48 -4.28
CA ASP A 104 28.21 2.10 -4.75
C ASP A 104 27.58 1.13 -3.76
N TYR A 105 26.67 0.28 -4.26
CA TYR A 105 26.02 -0.78 -3.50
C TYR A 105 26.58 -2.12 -3.98
N THR A 106 27.37 -2.78 -3.14
CA THR A 106 27.92 -4.09 -3.46
C THR A 106 27.14 -5.17 -2.75
N LEU A 107 26.51 -6.06 -3.53
CA LEU A 107 25.78 -7.23 -3.03
C LEU A 107 26.66 -8.47 -3.20
N THR A 108 26.76 -9.29 -2.13
CA THR A 108 27.52 -10.54 -2.12
C THR A 108 26.59 -11.67 -1.65
N LEU A 109 26.41 -12.70 -2.49
CA LEU A 109 25.55 -13.85 -2.22
C LEU A 109 26.24 -14.92 -1.39
N ARG A 110 25.46 -15.70 -0.67
CA ARG A 110 25.90 -16.97 -0.08
C ARG A 110 26.31 -17.93 -1.18
N GLU A 111 27.49 -18.56 -1.07
CA GLU A 111 27.97 -19.54 -2.05
C GLU A 111 27.27 -20.91 -1.92
N ASP A 112 26.61 -21.19 -0.77
CA ASP A 112 25.92 -22.44 -0.45
C ASP A 112 24.43 -22.41 -0.71
N ALA A 113 23.88 -21.29 -1.21
CA ALA A 113 22.47 -21.16 -1.49
C ALA A 113 22.05 -21.89 -2.77
N CYS A 114 20.93 -22.61 -2.70
CA CYS A 114 20.33 -23.30 -3.83
C CYS A 114 18.84 -22.96 -3.94
N PHE A 115 18.33 -23.02 -5.17
CA PHE A 115 16.90 -23.11 -5.41
C PHE A 115 16.35 -24.48 -5.01
N SER A 116 15.05 -24.58 -4.88
CA SER A 116 14.34 -25.79 -4.43
C SER A 116 14.46 -26.99 -5.38
N ASP A 117 14.94 -26.80 -6.59
CA ASP A 117 15.30 -27.86 -7.56
C ASP A 117 16.78 -28.27 -7.48
N GLY A 118 17.54 -27.66 -6.56
CA GLY A 118 18.97 -27.91 -6.34
C GLY A 118 19.90 -27.12 -7.26
N ALA A 119 19.39 -26.23 -8.13
CA ALA A 119 20.23 -25.33 -8.89
C ALA A 119 20.86 -24.27 -7.97
N PRO A 120 22.15 -23.91 -8.14
CA PRO A 120 22.79 -22.89 -7.31
C PRO A 120 22.18 -21.51 -7.57
N VAL A 121 22.04 -20.70 -6.52
CA VAL A 121 21.70 -19.28 -6.65
C VAL A 121 22.95 -18.52 -7.03
N THR A 122 22.90 -17.73 -8.08
CA THR A 122 24.02 -16.95 -8.60
C THR A 122 23.66 -15.49 -8.81
N VAL A 123 24.68 -14.65 -9.02
CA VAL A 123 24.47 -13.25 -9.35
C VAL A 123 23.70 -13.03 -10.65
N ASP A 124 23.72 -14.01 -11.56
CA ASP A 124 22.98 -13.95 -12.82
C ASP A 124 21.46 -13.95 -12.59
N ASP A 125 20.96 -14.65 -11.55
CA ASP A 125 19.56 -14.62 -11.13
C ASP A 125 19.19 -13.25 -10.53
N VAL A 126 20.10 -12.63 -9.78
CA VAL A 126 19.90 -11.28 -9.24
C VAL A 126 19.88 -10.23 -10.36
N ILE A 127 20.83 -10.31 -11.30
CA ILE A 127 20.88 -9.41 -12.47
C ILE A 127 19.61 -9.57 -13.31
N PHE A 128 19.18 -10.79 -13.60
CA PHE A 128 17.91 -11.06 -14.27
C PHE A 128 16.75 -10.36 -13.55
N SER A 129 16.63 -10.54 -12.23
CA SER A 129 15.57 -9.96 -11.41
C SER A 129 15.61 -8.41 -11.40
N ILE A 130 16.79 -7.80 -11.37
CA ILE A 130 16.99 -6.36 -11.50
C ILE A 130 16.50 -5.88 -12.87
N TYR A 131 16.90 -6.55 -13.96
CA TYR A 131 16.53 -6.14 -15.31
C TYR A 131 15.03 -6.31 -15.61
N VAL A 132 14.38 -7.35 -15.07
CA VAL A 132 12.91 -7.47 -15.13
C VAL A 132 12.23 -6.27 -14.48
N ARG A 133 12.64 -5.89 -13.25
CA ARG A 133 12.05 -4.78 -12.48
C ARG A 133 12.45 -3.40 -13.02
N ALA A 134 13.53 -3.33 -13.78
CA ALA A 134 14.01 -2.12 -14.47
C ALA A 134 13.38 -1.94 -15.85
N ASP A 135 12.76 -2.97 -16.45
CA ASP A 135 12.22 -2.89 -17.81
C ASP A 135 11.07 -1.88 -17.92
N ALA A 136 10.89 -1.29 -19.09
CA ALA A 136 9.83 -0.32 -19.35
C ALA A 136 8.43 -0.97 -19.36
N ASP A 137 8.35 -2.28 -19.64
CA ASP A 137 7.10 -3.08 -19.62
C ASP A 137 6.73 -3.54 -18.19
N TYR A 138 7.55 -3.22 -17.17
CA TYR A 138 7.28 -3.59 -15.79
C TYR A 138 6.28 -2.63 -15.14
N ASP A 139 5.18 -3.19 -14.63
CA ASP A 139 4.10 -2.50 -13.91
C ASP A 139 3.80 -3.11 -12.53
N GLY A 140 4.66 -4.03 -12.06
CA GLY A 140 4.52 -4.69 -10.76
C GLY A 140 4.89 -3.75 -9.59
N PRO A 141 4.66 -4.22 -8.33
CA PRO A 141 4.75 -3.38 -7.13
C PRO A 141 6.17 -2.94 -6.73
N CYS A 142 7.22 -3.62 -7.24
CA CYS A 142 8.61 -3.41 -6.80
C CYS A 142 9.50 -2.88 -7.94
N GLY A 143 9.03 -1.92 -8.74
CA GLY A 143 9.75 -1.34 -9.87
C GLY A 143 10.97 -0.51 -9.43
N LEU A 144 12.00 -0.47 -10.30
CA LEU A 144 13.20 0.34 -10.08
C LEU A 144 13.14 1.69 -10.83
N ALA A 145 12.02 1.99 -11.50
CA ALA A 145 11.84 3.22 -12.25
C ALA A 145 11.97 4.44 -11.31
N GLY A 146 12.77 5.43 -11.71
CA GLY A 146 12.98 6.65 -10.91
C GLY A 146 14.16 6.58 -9.94
N LEU A 147 14.67 5.39 -9.60
CA LEU A 147 15.86 5.28 -8.76
C LEU A 147 17.11 5.77 -9.51
N PRO A 148 18.07 6.37 -8.82
CA PRO A 148 19.23 7.05 -9.45
C PRO A 148 20.33 6.08 -9.92
N ILE A 149 19.98 4.89 -10.40
CA ILE A 149 20.95 3.91 -10.94
C ILE A 149 21.52 4.44 -12.25
N GLU A 150 22.85 4.51 -12.36
CA GLU A 150 23.50 4.99 -13.56
C GLU A 150 23.08 4.18 -14.80
N GLY A 151 22.61 4.88 -15.83
CA GLY A 151 22.17 4.27 -17.08
C GLY A 151 20.75 3.73 -17.10
N LEU A 152 20.04 3.67 -15.98
CA LEU A 152 18.65 3.17 -15.89
C LEU A 152 17.70 3.99 -16.79
N ALA A 153 17.76 5.31 -16.72
CA ALA A 153 16.94 6.19 -17.54
C ALA A 153 17.22 6.00 -19.05
N ALA A 154 18.48 5.78 -19.42
CA ALA A 154 18.87 5.50 -20.80
C ALA A 154 18.40 4.11 -21.28
N TYR A 155 18.42 3.11 -20.37
CA TYR A 155 17.90 1.77 -20.63
C TYR A 155 16.39 1.79 -20.90
N ARG A 156 15.63 2.64 -20.21
CA ARG A 156 14.17 2.77 -20.36
C ARG A 156 13.74 3.76 -21.43
N GLY A 157 14.54 4.78 -21.67
CA GLY A 157 14.13 6.03 -22.30
C GLY A 157 13.81 5.98 -23.81
N ASP A 158 14.17 4.90 -24.51
CA ASP A 158 13.86 4.73 -25.93
C ASP A 158 12.69 3.78 -26.18
N LEU A 159 12.10 3.23 -25.12
CA LEU A 159 10.95 2.34 -25.23
C LEU A 159 9.65 3.12 -25.07
N GLN A 160 8.74 2.95 -26.01
CA GLN A 160 7.41 3.52 -25.97
C GLN A 160 6.37 2.47 -26.34
N ARG A 161 5.22 2.52 -25.71
CA ARG A 161 4.13 1.58 -26.00
C ARG A 161 3.64 1.74 -27.43
N LEU A 162 3.43 0.62 -28.09
CA LEU A 162 2.96 0.57 -29.49
C LEU A 162 1.60 1.30 -29.66
N ASP A 163 0.67 1.12 -28.71
CA ASP A 163 -0.63 1.79 -28.74
C ASP A 163 -0.49 3.33 -28.69
N ALA A 164 0.37 3.84 -27.81
CA ALA A 164 0.66 5.29 -27.73
C ALA A 164 1.30 5.82 -29.02
N LEU A 165 2.23 5.05 -29.60
CA LEU A 165 2.85 5.40 -30.87
C LEU A 165 1.84 5.39 -32.03
N LEU A 166 0.95 4.40 -32.10
CA LEU A 166 -0.11 4.30 -33.12
C LEU A 166 -1.12 5.45 -33.00
N LEU A 167 -1.53 5.80 -31.75
CA LEU A 167 -2.40 6.97 -31.53
C LEU A 167 -1.72 8.28 -31.94
N ALA A 168 -0.47 8.47 -31.53
CA ALA A 168 0.28 9.69 -31.89
C ALA A 168 0.54 9.83 -33.38
N ALA A 169 0.79 8.73 -34.08
CA ALA A 169 1.02 8.71 -35.53
C ALA A 169 -0.26 8.98 -36.33
N GLY A 170 -1.43 8.62 -35.81
CA GLY A 170 -2.72 8.81 -36.45
C GLY A 170 -3.01 7.83 -37.57
N ARG A 171 -4.24 7.89 -38.09
CA ARG A 171 -4.75 6.96 -39.13
C ARG A 171 -4.04 7.11 -40.48
N GLU A 172 -3.63 8.32 -40.81
CA GLU A 172 -3.03 8.67 -42.12
C GLU A 172 -1.50 8.44 -42.16
N ASN A 173 -0.94 7.86 -41.08
CA ASN A 173 0.49 7.57 -41.03
C ASN A 173 0.89 6.61 -42.15
N SER A 174 1.97 6.95 -42.85
CA SER A 174 2.58 6.17 -43.93
C SER A 174 4.02 5.74 -43.63
N ASP A 175 4.54 6.06 -42.45
CA ASP A 175 5.83 5.56 -41.97
C ASP A 175 5.62 4.27 -41.15
N PHE A 176 6.10 3.17 -41.68
CA PHE A 176 6.00 1.85 -41.10
C PHE A 176 7.38 1.32 -40.65
N SER A 177 8.27 2.21 -40.24
CA SER A 177 9.60 1.83 -39.75
C SER A 177 9.58 1.14 -38.41
N LEU A 178 8.57 1.41 -37.56
CA LEU A 178 8.43 0.86 -36.20
C LEU A 178 7.37 -0.25 -36.07
N TRP A 179 6.40 -0.28 -36.99
CA TRP A 179 5.34 -1.32 -37.04
C TRP A 179 4.89 -1.56 -38.48
N SER A 180 4.11 -2.61 -38.69
CA SER A 180 3.59 -2.93 -40.04
C SER A 180 2.32 -2.14 -40.36
N ALA A 181 2.07 -1.94 -41.66
CA ALA A 181 0.82 -1.37 -42.15
C ALA A 181 -0.41 -2.18 -41.67
N ASP A 182 -0.27 -3.51 -41.62
CA ASP A 182 -1.34 -4.41 -41.15
C ASP A 182 -1.63 -4.21 -39.64
N THR A 183 -0.59 -4.00 -38.83
CA THR A 183 -0.73 -3.68 -37.39
C THR A 183 -1.49 -2.37 -37.21
N GLN A 184 -1.14 -1.32 -37.96
CA GLN A 184 -1.85 -0.04 -37.90
C GLN A 184 -3.32 -0.18 -38.32
N ALA A 185 -3.58 -0.91 -39.39
CA ALA A 185 -4.94 -1.12 -39.88
C ALA A 185 -5.79 -1.92 -38.86
N ALA A 186 -5.23 -2.95 -38.25
CA ALA A 186 -5.89 -3.72 -37.22
C ALA A 186 -6.20 -2.87 -35.97
N PHE A 187 -5.23 -2.07 -35.52
CA PHE A 187 -5.41 -1.16 -34.38
C PHE A 187 -6.60 -0.21 -34.58
N TRP A 188 -6.64 0.48 -35.72
CA TRP A 188 -7.70 1.43 -35.99
C TRP A 188 -9.06 0.77 -36.22
N ALA A 189 -9.08 -0.45 -36.74
CA ALA A 189 -10.31 -1.26 -36.82
C ALA A 189 -10.84 -1.67 -35.44
N ASP A 190 -9.94 -2.09 -34.55
CA ASP A 190 -10.30 -2.42 -33.15
C ASP A 190 -10.78 -1.18 -32.40
N ILE A 191 -10.13 -0.02 -32.56
CA ILE A 191 -10.56 1.27 -31.96
C ILE A 191 -11.95 1.69 -32.49
N ASP A 192 -12.23 1.53 -33.78
CA ASP A 192 -13.57 1.84 -34.32
C ASP A 192 -14.66 0.90 -33.79
N ALA A 193 -14.34 -0.37 -33.66
CA ALA A 193 -15.27 -1.35 -33.05
C ALA A 193 -15.52 -1.05 -31.58
N ALA A 194 -14.48 -0.69 -30.83
CA ALA A 194 -14.59 -0.29 -29.42
C ALA A 194 -15.38 1.02 -29.27
N GLY A 195 -15.18 1.99 -30.16
CA GLY A 195 -15.93 3.24 -30.16
C GLY A 195 -17.43 3.04 -30.42
N ALA A 196 -17.78 2.09 -31.27
CA ALA A 196 -19.19 1.72 -31.45
C ALA A 196 -19.80 1.09 -30.15
N GLN A 197 -19.01 0.35 -29.37
CA GLN A 197 -19.45 -0.17 -28.07
C GLN A 197 -19.57 0.93 -27.01
N LEU A 198 -18.61 1.87 -26.97
CA LEU A 198 -18.69 3.07 -26.14
C LEU A 198 -19.96 3.87 -26.43
N CYS A 199 -20.31 4.06 -27.72
CA CYS A 199 -21.57 4.70 -28.10
C CYS A 199 -22.79 3.89 -27.64
N GLY A 200 -22.70 2.56 -27.58
CA GLY A 200 -23.71 1.71 -26.96
C GLY A 200 -23.91 2.02 -25.48
N GLU A 201 -22.81 2.15 -24.70
CA GLU A 201 -22.89 2.59 -23.29
C GLU A 201 -23.50 3.99 -23.13
N ILE A 202 -23.20 4.93 -24.06
CA ILE A 202 -23.84 6.25 -24.05
C ILE A 202 -25.35 6.12 -24.26
N VAL A 203 -25.79 5.28 -25.20
CA VAL A 203 -27.21 5.02 -25.42
C VAL A 203 -27.87 4.46 -24.17
N ASP A 204 -27.29 3.43 -23.57
CA ASP A 204 -27.81 2.81 -22.34
C ASP A 204 -27.87 3.83 -21.19
N TYR A 205 -26.84 4.64 -21.00
CA TYR A 205 -26.81 5.70 -20.00
C TYR A 205 -27.90 6.75 -20.22
N CYS A 206 -28.12 7.20 -21.47
CA CYS A 206 -29.20 8.12 -21.80
C CYS A 206 -30.57 7.53 -21.53
N MET A 207 -30.75 6.24 -21.87
CA MET A 207 -32.01 5.51 -21.63
C MET A 207 -32.31 5.36 -20.15
N ASP A 208 -31.30 5.07 -19.33
CA ASP A 208 -31.48 4.85 -17.90
C ASP A 208 -31.67 6.16 -17.12
N THR A 209 -30.96 7.24 -17.56
CA THR A 209 -30.89 8.47 -16.79
C THR A 209 -31.92 9.52 -17.22
N TYR A 210 -32.19 9.65 -18.52
CA TYR A 210 -32.92 10.81 -19.07
C TYR A 210 -34.22 10.49 -19.78
N LEU A 211 -34.52 9.21 -20.07
CA LEU A 211 -35.64 8.86 -20.93
C LEU A 211 -36.98 9.38 -20.43
N ASP A 212 -37.29 9.18 -19.13
CA ASP A 212 -38.61 9.53 -18.59
C ASP A 212 -38.86 11.05 -18.55
N ASP A 213 -37.79 11.85 -18.43
CA ASP A 213 -37.89 13.32 -18.36
C ASP A 213 -37.67 14.01 -19.71
N CYS A 214 -36.95 13.40 -20.65
CA CYS A 214 -36.45 14.06 -21.85
C CYS A 214 -36.97 13.46 -23.17
N ALA A 215 -37.77 12.40 -23.17
CA ALA A 215 -38.25 11.72 -24.40
C ALA A 215 -38.83 12.65 -25.48
N ALA A 216 -39.48 13.74 -25.05
CA ALA A 216 -40.10 14.70 -25.95
C ALA A 216 -39.09 15.48 -26.81
N VAL A 217 -37.79 15.42 -26.55
CA VAL A 217 -36.73 16.14 -27.30
C VAL A 217 -36.68 15.67 -28.78
N ILE A 218 -36.96 14.40 -29.02
CA ILE A 218 -37.10 13.83 -30.38
C ILE A 218 -38.56 13.69 -30.85
N GLY A 219 -39.53 14.23 -30.10
CA GLY A 219 -40.94 14.19 -30.42
C GLY A 219 -41.63 12.85 -30.21
N SER A 220 -41.04 11.92 -29.47
CA SER A 220 -41.50 10.57 -29.18
C SER A 220 -41.85 10.40 -27.71
N THR A 221 -42.59 9.33 -27.39
CA THR A 221 -42.88 8.93 -26.00
C THR A 221 -41.84 7.96 -25.46
N PRO A 222 -41.66 7.85 -24.13
CA PRO A 222 -40.72 6.88 -23.53
C PRO A 222 -41.02 5.43 -23.98
N GLU A 223 -42.29 5.06 -24.18
CA GLU A 223 -42.69 3.73 -24.62
C GLU A 223 -42.28 3.46 -26.07
N GLU A 224 -42.41 4.45 -26.97
CA GLU A 224 -41.97 4.36 -28.37
C GLU A 224 -40.43 4.22 -28.45
N ILE A 225 -39.69 5.03 -27.69
CA ILE A 225 -38.24 4.97 -27.66
C ILE A 225 -37.73 3.63 -27.11
N ARG A 226 -38.32 3.12 -26.02
CA ARG A 226 -37.95 1.79 -25.47
C ARG A 226 -38.20 0.66 -26.48
N ALA A 227 -39.16 0.80 -27.36
CA ALA A 227 -39.55 -0.24 -28.32
C ALA A 227 -38.73 -0.25 -29.62
N ASP A 228 -37.99 0.79 -29.92
CA ASP A 228 -37.26 0.98 -31.19
C ASP A 228 -35.82 1.44 -30.97
N SER A 229 -34.85 0.57 -31.32
CA SER A 229 -33.43 0.85 -31.18
C SER A 229 -32.92 2.02 -32.02
N ALA A 230 -33.59 2.35 -33.14
CA ALA A 230 -33.26 3.52 -33.92
C ALA A 230 -33.66 4.81 -33.17
N LEU A 231 -34.83 4.82 -32.54
CA LEU A 231 -35.22 5.94 -31.65
C LEU A 231 -34.34 6.06 -30.41
N GLN A 232 -33.86 4.96 -29.85
CA GLN A 232 -32.90 5.00 -28.73
C GLN A 232 -31.59 5.68 -29.14
N LEU A 233 -31.07 5.34 -30.32
CA LEU A 233 -29.86 5.97 -30.85
C LEU A 233 -30.09 7.45 -31.18
N GLU A 234 -31.21 7.81 -31.82
CA GLU A 234 -31.60 9.20 -32.10
C GLU A 234 -31.67 10.00 -30.81
N PHE A 235 -32.36 9.47 -29.79
CA PHE A 235 -32.50 10.08 -28.48
C PHE A 235 -31.15 10.35 -27.83
N ALA A 236 -30.26 9.36 -27.83
CA ALA A 236 -28.91 9.50 -27.26
C ALA A 236 -28.06 10.52 -28.04
N MET A 237 -28.05 10.46 -29.37
CA MET A 237 -27.28 11.42 -30.20
C MET A 237 -27.76 12.86 -30.00
N VAL A 238 -29.08 13.06 -29.89
CA VAL A 238 -29.64 14.41 -29.63
C VAL A 238 -29.25 14.92 -28.25
N LEU A 239 -29.37 14.09 -27.21
CA LEU A 239 -29.01 14.47 -25.84
C LEU A 239 -27.51 14.70 -25.67
N TRP A 240 -26.67 13.97 -26.40
CA TRP A 240 -25.23 14.09 -26.35
C TRP A 240 -24.68 15.24 -27.21
N GLY A 241 -25.59 15.93 -27.97
CA GLY A 241 -25.22 17.11 -28.78
C GLY A 241 -24.81 16.81 -30.21
N TYR A 242 -25.11 15.63 -30.74
CA TYR A 242 -24.82 15.17 -32.11
C TYR A 242 -26.07 15.06 -32.99
N GLU A 243 -27.08 15.86 -32.74
CA GLU A 243 -28.36 15.84 -33.47
C GLU A 243 -28.23 16.08 -34.98
N GLU A 244 -27.26 16.91 -35.38
CA GLU A 244 -27.03 17.26 -36.79
C GLU A 244 -26.43 16.08 -37.59
N ASP A 245 -25.81 15.12 -36.90
CA ASP A 245 -25.15 13.95 -37.50
C ASP A 245 -26.06 12.72 -37.55
N TYR A 246 -27.25 12.78 -36.92
CA TYR A 246 -28.21 11.67 -36.95
C TYR A 246 -28.89 11.60 -38.34
N PHE A 247 -29.06 10.40 -38.88
CA PHE A 247 -29.80 10.11 -40.10
C PHE A 247 -30.58 8.77 -39.96
N ASP A 248 -31.63 8.60 -40.77
CA ASP A 248 -32.44 7.38 -40.75
C ASP A 248 -31.58 6.15 -41.14
N GLY A 249 -31.52 5.17 -40.25
CA GLY A 249 -30.68 3.99 -40.38
C GLY A 249 -29.25 4.13 -39.85
N ALA A 250 -28.95 5.22 -39.11
CA ALA A 250 -27.66 5.39 -38.41
C ALA A 250 -27.45 4.24 -37.41
N THR A 251 -26.19 3.95 -37.13
CA THR A 251 -25.73 2.90 -36.23
C THR A 251 -24.81 3.51 -35.15
N ALA A 252 -24.49 2.73 -34.11
CA ALA A 252 -23.51 3.14 -33.10
C ALA A 252 -22.13 3.46 -33.71
N ALA A 253 -21.74 2.82 -34.81
CA ALA A 253 -20.53 3.14 -35.55
C ALA A 253 -20.60 4.52 -36.24
N ASP A 254 -21.77 4.91 -36.73
CA ASP A 254 -21.97 6.26 -37.28
C ASP A 254 -21.93 7.32 -36.18
N PHE A 255 -22.48 7.01 -34.99
CA PHE A 255 -22.37 7.87 -33.81
C PHE A 255 -20.90 8.04 -33.40
N TRP A 256 -20.11 6.95 -33.33
CA TRP A 256 -18.68 7.04 -33.08
C TRP A 256 -17.95 7.89 -34.12
N SER A 257 -18.33 7.75 -35.40
CA SER A 257 -17.76 8.56 -36.48
C SER A 257 -18.08 10.05 -36.30
N ALA A 258 -19.28 10.39 -35.87
CA ALA A 258 -19.68 11.78 -35.56
C ALA A 258 -18.83 12.34 -34.38
N ILE A 259 -18.67 11.56 -33.31
CA ILE A 259 -17.79 11.92 -32.19
C ILE A 259 -16.36 12.15 -32.67
N LEU A 260 -15.75 11.20 -33.39
CA LEU A 260 -14.39 11.36 -33.92
C LEU A 260 -14.22 12.60 -34.77
N ASN A 261 -15.21 12.94 -35.62
CA ASN A 261 -15.18 14.14 -36.45
C ASN A 261 -15.18 15.42 -35.60
N ALA A 262 -15.90 15.44 -34.49
CA ALA A 262 -15.92 16.56 -33.54
C ALA A 262 -14.57 16.79 -32.85
N TYR A 263 -13.76 15.73 -32.73
CA TYR A 263 -12.41 15.76 -32.14
C TYR A 263 -11.29 15.66 -33.18
N ASP A 264 -11.55 16.05 -34.44
CA ASP A 264 -10.56 16.03 -35.55
C ASP A 264 -9.86 14.65 -35.72
N GLY A 265 -10.53 13.56 -35.39
CA GLY A 265 -10.03 12.19 -35.46
C GLY A 265 -9.15 11.75 -34.26
N ASP A 266 -8.98 12.57 -33.25
CA ASP A 266 -8.26 12.23 -32.01
C ASP A 266 -9.13 11.33 -31.09
N ALA A 267 -8.94 10.01 -31.24
CA ALA A 267 -9.67 9.01 -30.47
C ALA A 267 -9.41 9.10 -28.97
N ALA A 268 -8.21 9.51 -28.55
CA ALA A 268 -7.88 9.66 -27.13
C ALA A 268 -8.56 10.89 -26.51
N ALA A 269 -8.67 11.99 -27.25
CA ALA A 269 -9.42 13.17 -26.82
C ALA A 269 -10.93 12.87 -26.74
N ALA A 270 -11.45 12.19 -27.76
CA ALA A 270 -12.85 11.74 -27.82
C ALA A 270 -13.18 10.85 -26.60
N GLU A 271 -12.37 9.84 -26.31
CA GLU A 271 -12.55 8.97 -25.15
C GLU A 271 -12.56 9.75 -23.83
N ARG A 272 -11.57 10.61 -23.60
CA ARG A 272 -11.49 11.37 -22.33
C ARG A 272 -12.72 12.20 -22.03
N THR A 273 -13.39 12.71 -23.08
CA THR A 273 -14.53 13.62 -22.94
C THR A 273 -15.87 12.88 -22.93
N GLU A 274 -16.01 11.87 -23.81
CA GLU A 274 -17.31 11.25 -24.09
C GLU A 274 -17.55 9.92 -23.33
N ARG A 275 -16.53 9.36 -22.70
CA ARG A 275 -16.65 8.08 -21.99
C ARG A 275 -17.61 8.18 -20.80
N VAL A 276 -18.54 7.20 -20.70
CA VAL A 276 -19.42 7.04 -19.55
C VAL A 276 -18.71 6.26 -18.44
N SER A 277 -18.26 5.03 -18.70
CA SER A 277 -17.59 4.19 -17.73
C SER A 277 -16.39 3.44 -18.31
N THR A 278 -16.59 2.63 -19.34
CA THR A 278 -15.58 1.73 -19.89
C THR A 278 -14.62 2.46 -20.84
N PRO A 279 -13.30 2.38 -20.63
CA PRO A 279 -12.34 2.94 -21.59
C PRO A 279 -12.34 2.13 -22.90
N LEU A 280 -11.95 2.76 -24.03
CA LEU A 280 -11.90 2.09 -25.35
C LEU A 280 -11.15 0.77 -25.32
N LYS A 281 -9.99 0.73 -24.64
CA LYS A 281 -9.21 -0.51 -24.48
C LYS A 281 -9.95 -1.64 -23.78
N GLY A 282 -10.92 -1.33 -22.92
CA GLY A 282 -11.73 -2.31 -22.20
C GLY A 282 -12.73 -3.06 -23.09
N PHE A 283 -13.03 -2.54 -24.28
CA PHE A 283 -13.87 -3.20 -25.29
C PHE A 283 -13.07 -4.05 -26.29
N ILE A 284 -11.73 -4.07 -26.20
CA ILE A 284 -10.88 -4.79 -27.13
C ILE A 284 -10.29 -6.01 -26.42
N ASP A 285 -10.67 -7.20 -26.87
CA ASP A 285 -10.12 -8.44 -26.34
C ASP A 285 -8.61 -8.50 -26.53
N ASP A 286 -7.90 -8.88 -25.46
CA ASP A 286 -6.44 -9.02 -25.45
C ASP A 286 -5.68 -7.76 -25.88
N TYR A 287 -6.20 -6.55 -25.55
CA TYR A 287 -5.64 -5.26 -25.97
C TYR A 287 -4.13 -5.14 -25.70
N ASP A 288 -3.69 -5.44 -24.50
CA ASP A 288 -2.28 -5.33 -24.13
C ASP A 288 -1.41 -6.38 -24.83
N ALA A 289 -1.94 -7.56 -25.10
CA ALA A 289 -1.25 -8.57 -25.92
C ALA A 289 -1.08 -8.13 -27.39
N LYS A 290 -2.05 -7.39 -27.92
CA LYS A 290 -2.02 -6.88 -29.29
C LYS A 290 -1.18 -5.61 -29.46
N TYR A 291 -1.30 -4.66 -28.52
CA TYR A 291 -0.83 -3.28 -28.69
C TYR A 291 -0.01 -2.74 -27.52
N GLY A 292 0.13 -3.50 -26.42
CA GLY A 292 0.87 -3.09 -25.21
C GLY A 292 2.39 -3.22 -25.33
N ALA A 293 2.91 -3.84 -26.39
CA ALA A 293 4.35 -4.06 -26.57
C ALA A 293 5.14 -2.75 -26.55
N GLN A 294 6.29 -2.75 -25.89
CA GLN A 294 7.23 -1.63 -25.89
C GLN A 294 8.08 -1.66 -27.16
N ILE A 295 8.10 -0.57 -27.92
CA ILE A 295 8.82 -0.44 -29.17
C ILE A 295 10.00 0.52 -28.98
N SER A 296 11.21 0.10 -29.35
CA SER A 296 12.38 0.98 -29.35
C SER A 296 12.26 2.02 -30.47
N VAL A 297 12.25 3.27 -30.07
CA VAL A 297 12.25 4.43 -31.00
C VAL A 297 13.68 4.92 -31.30
N GLY A 298 14.69 4.24 -30.74
CA GLY A 298 16.11 4.50 -30.96
C GLY A 298 16.72 5.51 -29.98
N GLY A 299 18.01 5.35 -29.70
CA GLY A 299 18.78 6.25 -28.83
C GLY A 299 18.90 5.80 -27.39
N GLY A 300 18.32 4.65 -27.01
CA GLY A 300 18.46 4.06 -25.68
C GLY A 300 19.73 3.24 -25.53
N ALA A 301 20.00 2.79 -24.28
CA ALA A 301 21.09 1.89 -23.94
C ALA A 301 20.60 0.43 -23.93
N ALA A 302 21.47 -0.50 -24.33
CA ALA A 302 21.16 -1.94 -24.28
C ALA A 302 21.27 -2.50 -22.85
N ASN A 303 22.01 -1.81 -21.95
CA ASN A 303 22.23 -2.19 -20.58
C ASN A 303 22.08 -1.00 -19.62
N ILE A 304 22.06 -1.31 -18.34
CA ILE A 304 22.15 -0.36 -17.23
C ILE A 304 23.61 -0.27 -16.80
N SER A 305 24.29 0.80 -17.17
CA SER A 305 25.76 0.94 -16.97
C SER A 305 26.18 0.84 -15.51
N GLY A 306 25.31 1.20 -14.58
CA GLY A 306 25.54 1.09 -13.15
C GLY A 306 25.50 -0.34 -12.61
N VAL A 307 24.93 -1.32 -13.32
CA VAL A 307 24.87 -2.72 -12.87
C VAL A 307 26.09 -3.47 -13.36
N THR A 308 27.01 -3.80 -12.47
CA THR A 308 28.28 -4.45 -12.81
C THR A 308 28.41 -5.82 -12.13
N ARG A 309 28.51 -6.89 -12.92
CA ARG A 309 28.82 -8.24 -12.45
C ARG A 309 30.29 -8.29 -12.06
N LEU A 310 30.61 -8.59 -10.79
CA LEU A 310 31.99 -8.69 -10.31
C LEU A 310 32.53 -10.12 -10.43
N ASN A 311 31.72 -11.09 -10.03
CA ASN A 311 31.99 -12.54 -10.14
C ASN A 311 30.67 -13.31 -10.06
N ASP A 312 30.71 -14.64 -9.86
CA ASP A 312 29.51 -15.49 -9.82
C ASP A 312 28.60 -15.25 -8.60
N PHE A 313 29.10 -14.60 -7.56
CA PHE A 313 28.39 -14.36 -6.29
C PHE A 313 28.39 -12.87 -5.87
N SER A 314 28.95 -11.95 -6.66
CA SER A 314 28.98 -10.53 -6.30
C SER A 314 28.69 -9.64 -7.50
N LEU A 315 27.87 -8.63 -7.26
CA LEU A 315 27.64 -7.53 -8.19
C LEU A 315 27.74 -6.19 -7.48
N ARG A 316 27.94 -5.15 -8.27
CA ARG A 316 27.93 -3.76 -7.79
C ARG A 316 26.89 -2.97 -8.57
N ILE A 317 26.14 -2.14 -7.86
CA ILE A 317 25.21 -1.16 -8.43
C ILE A 317 25.76 0.22 -8.10
N HIS A 318 26.05 1.00 -9.14
CA HIS A 318 26.47 2.40 -9.03
C HIS A 318 25.26 3.31 -9.18
N ALA A 319 24.98 4.13 -8.17
CA ALA A 319 23.96 5.17 -8.19
C ALA A 319 24.63 6.56 -8.35
N THR A 320 24.02 7.43 -9.15
CA THR A 320 24.53 8.78 -9.42
C THR A 320 24.46 9.72 -8.21
N GLU A 321 23.62 9.35 -7.24
CA GLU A 321 23.50 9.96 -5.91
C GLU A 321 23.11 8.89 -4.90
N HIS A 322 23.32 9.12 -3.62
CA HIS A 322 22.81 8.24 -2.58
C HIS A 322 21.30 8.39 -2.47
N ASP A 323 20.60 7.26 -2.38
CA ASP A 323 19.16 7.19 -2.26
C ASP A 323 18.80 6.14 -1.19
N SER A 324 17.96 6.53 -0.22
CA SER A 324 17.53 5.65 0.90
C SER A 324 16.67 4.48 0.42
N ASP A 325 15.93 4.66 -0.67
CA ASP A 325 14.99 3.66 -1.19
C ASP A 325 15.69 2.60 -2.05
N LEU A 326 16.91 2.87 -2.50
CA LEU A 326 17.62 1.96 -3.40
C LEU A 326 17.94 0.62 -2.73
N LEU A 327 18.45 0.61 -1.51
CA LEU A 327 18.77 -0.64 -0.81
C LEU A 327 17.53 -1.47 -0.47
N PRO A 328 16.44 -0.92 0.07
CA PRO A 328 15.16 -1.61 0.20
C PRO A 328 14.63 -2.16 -1.13
N ALA A 329 14.72 -1.39 -2.20
CA ALA A 329 14.32 -1.86 -3.53
C ALA A 329 15.16 -3.04 -4.04
N LEU A 330 16.45 -3.09 -3.71
CA LEU A 330 17.35 -4.20 -4.05
C LEU A 330 17.14 -5.44 -3.15
N ALA A 331 16.61 -5.26 -1.94
CA ALA A 331 16.33 -6.34 -1.00
C ALA A 331 15.22 -7.30 -1.43
N ALA A 332 14.40 -6.93 -2.42
CA ALA A 332 13.29 -7.73 -2.91
C ALA A 332 13.69 -9.16 -3.30
N CYS A 333 12.70 -10.03 -3.48
CA CYS A 333 12.92 -11.43 -3.82
C CYS A 333 13.68 -11.59 -5.14
N ILE A 334 14.49 -12.66 -5.20
CA ILE A 334 15.12 -13.14 -6.43
C ILE A 334 14.30 -14.27 -7.05
N ALA A 335 14.22 -14.25 -8.38
CA ALA A 335 13.58 -15.30 -9.14
C ALA A 335 14.63 -16.08 -9.95
N PRO A 336 14.53 -17.42 -10.02
CA PRO A 336 15.45 -18.22 -10.81
C PRO A 336 15.31 -17.91 -12.30
N LEU A 337 16.41 -17.47 -12.92
CA LEU A 337 16.50 -17.16 -14.35
C LEU A 337 16.01 -18.34 -15.22
N HIS A 338 16.35 -19.57 -14.83
CA HIS A 338 16.01 -20.77 -15.62
C HIS A 338 14.51 -21.15 -15.56
N VAL A 339 13.71 -20.50 -14.71
CA VAL A 339 12.26 -20.70 -14.59
C VAL A 339 11.48 -19.53 -15.15
N TYR A 340 11.83 -18.31 -14.73
CA TYR A 340 11.10 -17.09 -15.09
C TYR A 340 11.64 -16.41 -16.35
N GLY A 341 12.91 -16.68 -16.73
CA GLY A 341 13.53 -16.20 -17.95
C GLY A 341 13.82 -17.33 -18.94
N ASP A 342 14.52 -16.99 -20.01
CA ASP A 342 15.07 -17.95 -20.96
C ASP A 342 16.62 -17.94 -20.86
N PRO A 343 17.25 -18.99 -20.32
CA PRO A 343 18.73 -19.07 -20.26
C PRO A 343 19.42 -18.93 -21.62
N ALA A 344 18.74 -19.24 -22.74
CA ALA A 344 19.30 -19.06 -24.08
C ALA A 344 19.35 -17.57 -24.50
N LEU A 345 18.57 -16.71 -23.83
CA LEU A 345 18.57 -15.27 -24.01
C LEU A 345 19.41 -14.54 -22.93
N TYR A 346 20.17 -15.27 -22.10
CA TYR A 346 21.03 -14.66 -21.09
C TYR A 346 22.49 -14.71 -21.52
N ASP A 347 23.07 -13.55 -21.73
CA ASP A 347 24.50 -13.34 -21.98
C ASP A 347 24.88 -11.93 -21.50
N TYR A 348 25.33 -11.84 -20.26
CA TYR A 348 25.72 -10.56 -19.65
C TYR A 348 26.75 -9.79 -20.49
N GLY A 349 27.69 -10.50 -21.12
CA GLY A 349 28.74 -9.87 -21.95
C GLY A 349 28.25 -9.27 -23.27
N ASN A 350 27.04 -9.64 -23.70
CA ASN A 350 26.38 -9.15 -24.91
C ASN A 350 25.07 -8.42 -24.62
N ASP A 351 24.91 -7.89 -23.40
CA ASP A 351 23.74 -7.06 -22.98
C ASP A 351 22.39 -7.79 -23.17
N SER A 352 22.34 -9.07 -22.82
CA SER A 352 21.15 -9.90 -22.89
C SER A 352 20.86 -10.52 -21.53
N PHE A 353 19.64 -10.36 -21.01
CA PHE A 353 19.33 -10.57 -19.59
C PHE A 353 18.21 -11.58 -19.34
N GLY A 354 18.02 -12.56 -20.25
CA GLY A 354 17.08 -13.67 -20.06
C GLY A 354 15.66 -13.41 -20.59
N PHE A 355 15.41 -12.25 -21.20
CA PHE A 355 14.15 -11.90 -21.87
C PHE A 355 14.38 -10.86 -22.95
N THR A 356 13.36 -10.61 -23.78
CA THR A 356 13.43 -9.53 -24.77
C THR A 356 13.10 -8.20 -24.09
N ARG A 357 14.01 -7.23 -24.13
CA ARG A 357 13.81 -5.90 -23.57
C ARG A 357 12.52 -5.26 -24.08
N GLY A 358 11.68 -4.78 -23.18
CA GLY A 358 10.36 -4.23 -23.48
C GLY A 358 9.26 -5.29 -23.69
N ASP A 359 9.53 -6.55 -23.39
CA ASP A 359 8.54 -7.63 -23.48
C ASP A 359 8.67 -8.62 -22.32
N LEU A 360 7.89 -8.43 -21.27
CA LEU A 360 7.85 -9.29 -20.09
C LEU A 360 6.73 -10.34 -20.12
N ARG A 361 6.06 -10.55 -21.25
CA ARG A 361 4.93 -11.49 -21.35
C ARG A 361 5.32 -12.92 -20.96
N ALA A 362 6.52 -13.37 -21.32
CA ALA A 362 7.01 -14.70 -20.95
C ALA A 362 7.25 -14.80 -19.43
N VAL A 363 7.81 -13.76 -18.81
CA VAL A 363 8.02 -13.66 -17.36
C VAL A 363 6.69 -13.65 -16.62
N ARG A 364 5.70 -12.88 -17.08
CA ARG A 364 4.35 -12.81 -16.51
C ARG A 364 3.58 -14.14 -16.60
N ALA A 365 3.86 -14.94 -17.61
CA ALA A 365 3.16 -16.21 -17.82
C ALA A 365 3.49 -17.28 -16.77
N VAL A 366 4.59 -17.13 -16.03
CA VAL A 366 4.98 -18.04 -14.95
C VAL A 366 4.33 -17.59 -13.64
N GLN A 367 3.26 -18.27 -13.22
CA GLN A 367 2.44 -17.86 -12.07
C GLN A 367 2.53 -18.80 -10.88
N ASP A 368 3.10 -20.00 -11.03
CA ASP A 368 2.95 -21.09 -10.06
C ASP A 368 3.96 -21.09 -8.91
N ALA A 369 5.02 -20.26 -8.95
CA ALA A 369 6.12 -20.22 -7.96
C ALA A 369 6.63 -21.60 -7.51
N SER A 370 6.71 -22.54 -8.45
CA SER A 370 7.07 -23.94 -8.18
C SER A 370 8.56 -24.17 -7.90
N VAL A 371 9.40 -23.17 -8.16
CA VAL A 371 10.84 -23.17 -7.85
C VAL A 371 11.25 -21.80 -7.31
N GLY A 372 11.91 -21.79 -6.16
CA GLY A 372 12.44 -20.60 -5.52
C GLY A 372 13.46 -20.96 -4.44
N CYS A 373 14.06 -19.98 -3.78
CA CYS A 373 15.03 -20.18 -2.70
C CYS A 373 14.43 -19.88 -1.30
N GLY A 374 13.13 -19.62 -1.21
CA GLY A 374 12.42 -19.41 0.03
C GLY A 374 12.24 -20.69 0.86
N PRO A 375 11.62 -20.58 2.05
CA PRO A 375 11.41 -21.71 2.97
C PRO A 375 10.45 -22.77 2.41
N TYR A 376 9.52 -22.38 1.56
CA TYR A 376 8.51 -23.30 0.99
C TYR A 376 8.50 -23.30 -0.52
N VAL A 377 7.84 -24.30 -1.09
CA VAL A 377 7.60 -24.47 -2.53
C VAL A 377 6.10 -24.67 -2.74
N VAL A 378 5.51 -24.02 -3.69
CA VAL A 378 4.10 -24.24 -4.07
C VAL A 378 3.95 -25.62 -4.69
N GLU A 379 3.18 -26.48 -4.04
CA GLU A 379 2.88 -27.85 -4.51
C GLU A 379 1.59 -27.88 -5.34
N ALA A 380 0.58 -27.11 -4.93
CA ALA A 380 -0.71 -27.03 -5.63
C ALA A 380 -1.48 -25.76 -5.27
N PHE A 381 -2.33 -25.30 -6.18
CA PHE A 381 -3.36 -24.28 -5.97
C PHE A 381 -4.70 -24.79 -6.50
N ASP A 382 -5.77 -24.69 -5.71
CA ASP A 382 -7.10 -25.21 -6.06
C ASP A 382 -8.18 -24.14 -6.22
N GLY A 383 -7.77 -22.86 -6.28
CA GLY A 383 -8.66 -21.71 -6.39
C GLY A 383 -9.19 -21.19 -5.04
N ALA A 384 -9.04 -21.96 -3.95
CA ALA A 384 -9.40 -21.55 -2.59
C ALA A 384 -8.20 -21.49 -1.66
N GLY A 385 -7.08 -22.13 -2.04
CA GLY A 385 -5.87 -22.11 -1.23
C GLY A 385 -4.67 -22.73 -1.94
N ALA A 386 -3.49 -22.28 -1.52
CA ALA A 386 -2.21 -22.79 -1.96
C ALA A 386 -1.66 -23.79 -0.93
N THR A 387 -1.26 -24.97 -1.38
CA THR A 387 -0.56 -25.96 -0.57
C THR A 387 0.92 -25.83 -0.83
N LEU A 388 1.68 -25.59 0.22
CA LEU A 388 3.12 -25.40 0.18
C LEU A 388 3.80 -26.59 0.86
N ARG A 389 4.96 -27.00 0.34
CA ARG A 389 5.84 -28.03 0.88
C ARG A 389 7.16 -27.39 1.29
N ALA A 390 7.74 -27.80 2.40
CA ALA A 390 9.05 -27.37 2.87
C ALA A 390 10.12 -27.53 1.78
N ASN A 391 10.96 -26.52 1.63
CA ASN A 391 12.11 -26.54 0.72
C ASN A 391 13.30 -27.22 1.41
N GLU A 392 13.70 -28.39 0.92
CA GLU A 392 14.83 -29.15 1.47
C GLU A 392 16.21 -28.50 1.26
N TYR A 393 16.27 -27.47 0.40
CA TYR A 393 17.49 -26.68 0.12
C TYR A 393 17.47 -25.32 0.79
N TYR A 394 16.50 -25.10 1.73
CA TYR A 394 16.41 -23.80 2.40
C TYR A 394 17.66 -23.52 3.23
N TYR A 395 18.31 -22.38 2.99
CA TYR A 395 19.61 -22.04 3.56
C TYR A 395 19.65 -21.89 5.09
N ARG A 396 18.48 -21.72 5.76
CA ARG A 396 18.38 -21.66 7.21
C ARG A 396 18.10 -23.02 7.86
N GLY A 397 17.97 -24.09 7.08
CA GLY A 397 17.86 -25.46 7.54
C GLY A 397 16.48 -26.10 7.36
N GLU A 398 16.25 -27.21 8.06
CA GLU A 398 15.00 -27.97 7.97
C GLU A 398 13.85 -27.25 8.66
N LEU A 399 12.65 -27.31 8.06
CA LEU A 399 11.42 -26.72 8.60
C LEU A 399 10.62 -27.76 9.39
N PRO A 400 10.16 -27.42 10.62
CA PRO A 400 9.32 -28.33 11.41
C PRO A 400 7.96 -28.61 10.78
N VAL A 401 7.41 -27.64 10.03
CA VAL A 401 6.14 -27.77 9.31
C VAL A 401 6.43 -28.18 7.89
N GLU A 402 6.37 -29.51 7.61
CA GLU A 402 6.70 -30.08 6.28
C GLU A 402 5.71 -29.64 5.19
N LYS A 403 4.43 -29.46 5.54
CA LYS A 403 3.38 -28.99 4.63
C LYS A 403 2.53 -27.92 5.32
N LEU A 404 2.18 -26.87 4.59
CA LEU A 404 1.38 -25.75 5.01
C LEU A 404 0.33 -25.44 3.94
N ARG A 405 -0.90 -25.12 4.36
CA ARG A 405 -1.92 -24.61 3.44
C ARG A 405 -2.26 -23.18 3.77
N LEU A 406 -2.04 -22.26 2.84
CA LEU A 406 -2.56 -20.90 2.88
C LEU A 406 -3.94 -20.90 2.22
N ALA A 407 -4.99 -20.54 2.94
CA ALA A 407 -6.35 -20.55 2.42
C ALA A 407 -6.96 -19.15 2.48
N ALA A 408 -7.67 -18.76 1.39
CA ALA A 408 -8.31 -17.46 1.28
C ALA A 408 -9.54 -17.35 2.16
N TYR A 409 -9.58 -16.33 3.00
CA TYR A 409 -10.74 -15.97 3.80
C TYR A 409 -11.01 -14.47 3.70
N ALA A 410 -12.26 -14.10 3.46
CA ALA A 410 -12.65 -12.70 3.32
C ALA A 410 -13.10 -12.11 4.67
N GLY A 411 -12.66 -10.91 4.99
CA GLY A 411 -13.06 -10.18 6.18
C GLY A 411 -12.83 -10.99 7.46
N ASP A 412 -13.82 -11.05 8.33
CA ASP A 412 -13.76 -11.75 9.62
C ASP A 412 -13.85 -13.29 9.56
N ALA A 413 -13.93 -13.86 8.35
CA ALA A 413 -14.05 -15.32 8.18
C ALA A 413 -12.79 -16.07 8.62
N GLY A 414 -11.59 -15.48 8.45
CA GLY A 414 -10.33 -16.03 8.93
C GLY A 414 -10.30 -16.19 10.45
N LEU A 415 -10.69 -15.15 11.19
CA LEU A 415 -10.82 -15.19 12.64
C LEU A 415 -11.83 -16.26 13.08
N LYS A 416 -12.99 -16.32 12.45
CA LYS A 416 -13.99 -17.35 12.73
C LYS A 416 -13.47 -18.77 12.50
N ALA A 417 -12.69 -18.98 11.44
CA ALA A 417 -12.07 -20.27 11.13
C ALA A 417 -11.07 -20.69 12.23
N VAL A 418 -10.25 -19.76 12.74
CA VAL A 418 -9.33 -20.02 13.84
C VAL A 418 -10.08 -20.35 15.13
N LEU A 419 -11.05 -19.53 15.52
CA LEU A 419 -11.87 -19.77 16.71
C LEU A 419 -12.69 -21.05 16.62
N GLY A 420 -13.10 -21.46 15.40
CA GLY A 420 -13.79 -22.72 15.10
C GLY A 420 -12.88 -23.94 15.01
N GLY A 421 -11.56 -23.78 14.99
CA GLY A 421 -10.58 -24.87 14.83
C GLY A 421 -10.42 -25.37 13.39
N GLU A 422 -10.88 -24.62 12.40
CA GLU A 422 -10.73 -24.90 10.97
C GLU A 422 -9.39 -24.37 10.43
N ALA A 423 -8.84 -23.32 11.04
CA ALA A 423 -7.52 -22.77 10.74
C ALA A 423 -6.65 -22.71 12.02
N ALA A 424 -5.33 -22.81 11.83
CA ALA A 424 -4.36 -22.74 12.92
C ALA A 424 -3.89 -21.31 13.20
N LEU A 425 -3.91 -20.42 12.21
CA LEU A 425 -3.46 -19.03 12.33
C LEU A 425 -4.23 -18.12 11.37
N THR A 426 -4.45 -16.88 11.80
CA THR A 426 -4.85 -15.75 10.94
C THR A 426 -4.20 -14.47 11.44
N VAL A 427 -4.03 -13.50 10.52
CA VAL A 427 -3.75 -12.11 10.87
C VAL A 427 -5.02 -11.30 10.62
N THR A 428 -5.45 -10.50 11.56
CA THR A 428 -6.69 -9.72 11.47
C THR A 428 -6.56 -8.37 12.17
N GLU A 429 -7.28 -7.38 11.72
CA GLU A 429 -7.47 -6.15 12.47
C GLU A 429 -8.19 -6.45 13.79
N LEU A 430 -7.74 -5.86 14.87
CA LEU A 430 -8.34 -6.01 16.19
C LEU A 430 -9.35 -4.90 16.46
N ASP A 431 -10.39 -4.83 15.63
CA ASP A 431 -11.53 -3.98 15.94
C ASP A 431 -12.29 -4.46 17.19
N ALA A 432 -13.17 -3.63 17.72
CA ALA A 432 -13.95 -3.99 18.91
C ALA A 432 -14.81 -5.25 18.72
N ALA A 433 -15.15 -5.67 17.50
CA ALA A 433 -15.90 -6.89 17.23
C ALA A 433 -14.99 -8.13 17.31
N ALA A 434 -13.79 -8.05 16.75
CA ALA A 434 -12.77 -9.09 16.81
C ALA A 434 -12.33 -9.35 18.26
N VAL A 435 -12.00 -8.30 19.01
CA VAL A 435 -11.64 -8.37 20.44
C VAL A 435 -12.77 -9.07 21.25
N ARG A 436 -14.03 -8.69 21.03
CA ARG A 436 -15.16 -9.33 21.71
C ARG A 436 -15.32 -10.81 21.31
N ALA A 437 -15.10 -11.15 20.03
CA ALA A 437 -15.22 -12.53 19.56
C ALA A 437 -14.15 -13.44 20.17
N ILE A 438 -12.89 -13.00 20.22
CA ILE A 438 -11.76 -13.72 20.84
C ILE A 438 -12.03 -13.91 22.33
N ASN A 439 -12.40 -12.83 23.02
CA ASN A 439 -12.67 -12.84 24.47
C ASN A 439 -13.80 -13.82 24.83
N ALA A 440 -14.90 -13.81 24.05
CA ALA A 440 -16.02 -14.73 24.25
C ALA A 440 -15.61 -16.20 24.00
N ALA A 441 -14.78 -16.46 22.97
CA ALA A 441 -14.27 -17.82 22.69
C ALA A 441 -13.35 -18.34 23.81
N ASN A 442 -12.58 -17.45 24.43
CA ASN A 442 -11.71 -17.74 25.58
C ASN A 442 -12.44 -17.75 26.94
N GLY A 443 -13.79 -17.69 26.96
CA GLY A 443 -14.56 -17.69 28.19
C GLY A 443 -14.33 -16.46 29.07
N ASP A 444 -14.19 -15.29 28.46
CA ASP A 444 -13.86 -13.99 29.08
C ASP A 444 -12.46 -13.93 29.75
N ALA A 445 -11.51 -14.76 29.29
CA ALA A 445 -10.13 -14.75 29.76
C ALA A 445 -9.23 -13.71 29.10
N GLY A 446 -9.75 -12.96 28.13
CA GLY A 446 -9.02 -11.96 27.34
C GLY A 446 -8.62 -12.46 25.95
N LEU A 447 -7.59 -11.83 25.38
CA LEU A 447 -7.10 -12.14 24.04
C LEU A 447 -6.34 -13.46 23.94
N SER A 448 -5.90 -14.05 25.06
CA SER A 448 -5.23 -15.34 25.12
C SER A 448 -5.91 -16.27 26.14
N GLY A 449 -6.10 -17.55 25.76
CA GLY A 449 -6.80 -18.52 26.59
C GLY A 449 -6.83 -19.93 25.99
N GLU A 450 -7.81 -20.73 26.41
CA GLU A 450 -7.88 -22.15 26.00
C GLU A 450 -8.29 -22.36 24.53
N CYS A 451 -8.93 -21.38 23.88
CA CYS A 451 -9.39 -21.47 22.50
C CYS A 451 -8.39 -20.85 21.52
N ALA A 452 -7.94 -19.66 21.83
CA ALA A 452 -7.04 -18.92 20.96
C ALA A 452 -6.02 -18.11 21.77
N ASP A 453 -4.82 -17.97 21.23
CA ASP A 453 -3.80 -17.05 21.68
C ASP A 453 -3.62 -15.94 20.64
N THR A 454 -3.44 -14.68 21.10
CA THR A 454 -3.29 -13.51 20.22
C THR A 454 -2.02 -12.75 20.56
N LEU A 455 -1.16 -12.58 19.58
CA LEU A 455 -0.03 -11.67 19.64
C LEU A 455 -0.43 -10.35 18.97
N LEU A 456 -0.15 -9.24 19.63
CA LEU A 456 -0.40 -7.90 19.13
C LEU A 456 0.75 -7.48 18.24
N VAL A 457 0.42 -6.92 17.08
CA VAL A 457 1.37 -6.35 16.14
C VAL A 457 0.86 -4.97 15.77
N ASP A 458 1.69 -3.96 15.91
CA ASP A 458 1.36 -2.61 15.51
C ASP A 458 1.06 -2.56 14.01
N ALA A 459 -0.08 -2.00 13.63
CA ALA A 459 -0.39 -1.83 12.21
C ALA A 459 0.58 -0.82 11.57
N PRO A 460 0.93 -0.97 10.28
CA PRO A 460 1.79 -0.02 9.59
C PRO A 460 1.03 1.25 9.19
N GLU A 461 0.14 1.71 10.04
CA GLU A 461 -0.67 2.91 9.84
C GLU A 461 -0.99 3.59 11.16
N TYR A 462 -1.38 4.84 11.08
CA TYR A 462 -1.91 5.56 12.23
C TYR A 462 -3.06 6.50 11.83
N ALA A 463 -3.97 6.73 12.75
CA ALA A 463 -5.02 7.73 12.62
C ALA A 463 -4.53 9.11 13.08
N TYR A 464 -4.89 10.15 12.34
CA TYR A 464 -4.57 11.53 12.68
C TYR A 464 -5.73 12.47 12.41
N LEU A 465 -5.76 13.59 13.13
CA LEU A 465 -6.62 14.72 12.79
C LEU A 465 -5.79 15.81 12.14
N GLY A 466 -6.14 16.16 10.90
CA GLY A 466 -5.50 17.19 10.11
C GLY A 466 -6.25 18.52 10.16
N ALA A 467 -5.53 19.62 9.98
CA ALA A 467 -6.08 20.97 9.82
C ALA A 467 -5.54 21.64 8.55
N ASN A 468 -6.41 22.15 7.71
CA ASN A 468 -6.05 23.04 6.61
C ASN A 468 -5.70 24.41 7.18
N VAL A 469 -4.40 24.74 7.18
CA VAL A 469 -3.93 25.99 7.80
C VAL A 469 -4.42 27.23 7.05
N GLU A 470 -4.81 27.12 5.78
CA GLU A 470 -5.38 28.22 5.00
C GLU A 470 -6.85 28.52 5.37
N LEU A 471 -7.58 27.52 5.91
CA LEU A 471 -8.98 27.67 6.33
C LEU A 471 -9.12 27.89 7.84
N VAL A 472 -8.16 27.41 8.65
CA VAL A 472 -8.16 27.55 10.11
C VAL A 472 -7.07 28.54 10.52
N LYS A 473 -7.34 29.83 10.31
CA LYS A 473 -6.38 30.92 10.56
C LYS A 473 -7.09 32.20 11.05
N VAL A 474 -6.27 33.17 11.47
CA VAL A 474 -6.65 34.56 11.85
C VAL A 474 -5.98 35.51 10.88
N GLY A 475 -6.76 36.37 10.24
CA GLY A 475 -6.25 37.28 9.20
C GLY A 475 -5.78 36.53 7.95
N ASP A 476 -4.77 37.07 7.27
CA ASP A 476 -4.26 36.53 5.99
C ASP A 476 -3.09 35.58 6.16
N ASP A 477 -2.35 35.62 7.29
CA ASP A 477 -1.15 34.84 7.54
C ASP A 477 -1.46 33.56 8.33
N ALA A 478 -1.38 32.42 7.68
CA ALA A 478 -1.63 31.11 8.27
C ALA A 478 -0.60 30.73 9.38
N ASN A 479 0.62 31.26 9.33
CA ASN A 479 1.67 30.99 10.31
C ASN A 479 1.82 32.09 11.37
N SER A 480 0.94 33.08 11.35
CA SER A 480 0.94 34.11 12.41
C SER A 480 0.74 33.48 13.80
N PRO A 481 1.33 34.05 14.86
CA PRO A 481 1.12 33.57 16.23
C PRO A 481 -0.36 33.47 16.64
N ALA A 482 -1.24 34.32 16.06
CA ALA A 482 -2.67 34.25 16.28
C ALA A 482 -3.32 33.02 15.59
N SER A 483 -2.94 32.73 14.35
CA SER A 483 -3.41 31.57 13.61
C SER A 483 -2.98 30.27 14.27
N VAL A 484 -1.70 30.17 14.67
CA VAL A 484 -1.17 29.03 15.41
C VAL A 484 -1.90 28.85 16.75
N ALA A 485 -2.13 29.92 17.49
CA ALA A 485 -2.86 29.86 18.77
C ALA A 485 -4.31 29.37 18.60
N LEU A 486 -5.00 29.75 17.53
CA LEU A 486 -6.33 29.26 17.19
C LEU A 486 -6.30 27.71 16.96
N ARG A 487 -5.42 27.23 16.09
CA ARG A 487 -5.32 25.80 15.81
C ARG A 487 -4.93 25.00 17.05
N ARG A 488 -3.93 25.47 17.80
CA ARG A 488 -3.54 24.85 19.07
C ARG A 488 -4.70 24.75 20.07
N ALA A 489 -5.54 25.80 20.19
CA ALA A 489 -6.70 25.74 21.06
C ALA A 489 -7.66 24.60 20.69
N LEU A 490 -7.95 24.42 19.41
CA LEU A 490 -8.81 23.33 18.93
C LEU A 490 -8.14 21.97 19.19
N MET A 491 -6.86 21.81 18.80
CA MET A 491 -6.11 20.57 18.97
C MET A 491 -5.94 20.19 20.45
N THR A 492 -5.76 21.15 21.37
CA THR A 492 -5.65 20.88 22.80
C THR A 492 -6.92 20.28 23.39
N VAL A 493 -8.11 20.78 23.00
CA VAL A 493 -9.38 20.21 23.49
C VAL A 493 -9.65 18.85 22.86
N LEU A 494 -9.33 18.68 21.57
CA LEU A 494 -9.45 17.39 20.87
C LEU A 494 -8.49 16.35 21.47
N SER A 495 -7.23 16.72 21.72
CA SER A 495 -6.22 15.80 22.25
C SER A 495 -6.57 15.23 23.63
N ALA A 496 -7.28 16.00 24.46
CA ALA A 496 -7.71 15.56 25.78
C ALA A 496 -8.74 14.41 25.74
N GLN A 497 -9.37 14.15 24.60
CA GLN A 497 -10.39 13.11 24.45
C GLN A 497 -9.82 11.79 23.92
N ARG A 498 -8.52 11.72 23.54
CA ARG A 498 -7.93 10.59 22.82
C ARG A 498 -7.97 9.29 23.65
N GLU A 499 -7.51 9.33 24.90
CA GLU A 499 -7.44 8.15 25.78
C GLU A 499 -8.83 7.57 26.08
N GLU A 500 -9.82 8.44 26.39
CA GLU A 500 -11.18 7.97 26.65
C GLU A 500 -11.84 7.39 25.39
N MET A 501 -11.62 8.03 24.23
CA MET A 501 -12.12 7.53 22.96
C MET A 501 -11.50 6.17 22.62
N ALA A 502 -10.16 6.04 22.69
CA ALA A 502 -9.47 4.80 22.39
C ALA A 502 -9.94 3.66 23.30
N ALA A 503 -10.00 3.89 24.60
CA ALA A 503 -10.45 2.89 25.56
C ALA A 503 -11.91 2.45 25.33
N ARG A 504 -12.78 3.36 24.88
CA ARG A 504 -14.20 3.08 24.68
C ARG A 504 -14.52 2.44 23.34
N GLU A 505 -13.93 2.97 22.25
CA GLU A 505 -14.28 2.57 20.89
C GLU A 505 -13.38 1.46 20.35
N LEU A 506 -12.09 1.41 20.77
CA LEU A 506 -11.08 0.51 20.21
C LEU A 506 -10.64 -0.58 21.21
N GLY A 507 -10.67 -0.30 22.53
CA GLY A 507 -10.23 -1.24 23.55
C GLY A 507 -8.76 -1.63 23.39
N ASP A 508 -8.47 -2.94 23.42
CA ASP A 508 -7.11 -3.48 23.25
C ASP A 508 -6.68 -3.53 21.77
N GLY A 509 -7.51 -3.07 20.83
CA GLY A 509 -7.23 -3.09 19.40
C GLY A 509 -6.44 -1.90 18.87
N ALA A 510 -6.12 -0.92 19.73
CA ALA A 510 -5.30 0.24 19.35
C ALA A 510 -4.75 0.94 20.60
N PHE A 511 -3.74 1.76 20.41
CA PHE A 511 -3.18 2.61 21.47
C PHE A 511 -2.95 4.04 20.96
N VAL A 512 -2.96 5.00 21.89
CA VAL A 512 -2.75 6.42 21.58
C VAL A 512 -1.27 6.67 21.33
N ILE A 513 -0.95 7.36 20.24
CA ILE A 513 0.42 7.74 19.88
C ILE A 513 0.68 9.24 20.13
N GLU A 514 1.92 9.58 20.43
CA GLU A 514 2.31 10.98 20.75
C GLU A 514 2.83 11.74 19.53
N TYR A 515 3.25 11.04 18.48
CA TYR A 515 3.77 11.61 17.24
C TYR A 515 3.03 11.03 16.03
N PRO A 516 2.87 11.79 14.92
CA PRO A 516 2.24 11.30 13.70
C PRO A 516 3.22 10.43 12.88
N VAL A 517 3.59 9.30 13.47
CA VAL A 517 4.42 8.23 12.90
C VAL A 517 4.13 6.97 13.70
N PRO A 518 4.11 5.76 13.08
CA PRO A 518 3.93 4.52 13.84
C PRO A 518 5.04 4.33 14.89
N ASP A 519 4.68 3.91 16.09
CA ASP A 519 5.66 3.67 17.18
C ASP A 519 6.66 2.56 16.82
N SER A 520 6.28 1.62 15.93
CA SER A 520 7.17 0.58 15.41
C SER A 520 8.19 1.07 14.39
N SER A 521 8.09 2.33 13.91
CA SER A 521 9.07 2.90 12.99
C SER A 521 10.40 3.15 13.67
N TRP A 522 11.50 2.86 12.98
CA TRP A 522 12.85 3.19 13.45
C TRP A 522 13.04 4.69 13.72
N ALA A 523 12.27 5.55 13.06
CA ALA A 523 12.33 7.01 13.19
C ALA A 523 11.38 7.56 14.26
N ALA A 524 10.57 6.71 14.92
CA ALA A 524 9.65 7.15 15.95
C ALA A 524 10.42 7.74 17.14
N PRO A 525 10.01 8.94 17.63
CA PRO A 525 10.57 9.47 18.86
C PRO A 525 10.22 8.58 20.05
N GLY A 526 11.18 8.33 20.94
CA GLY A 526 11.03 7.54 22.15
C GLY A 526 10.95 8.38 23.42
N PHE A 527 10.53 7.75 24.52
CA PHE A 527 10.36 8.42 25.82
C PHE A 527 11.68 8.96 26.43
N GLU A 528 12.83 8.47 25.97
CA GLU A 528 14.15 8.98 26.32
C GLU A 528 14.57 10.23 25.55
N ASP A 529 13.90 10.57 24.47
CA ASP A 529 14.22 11.74 23.67
C ASP A 529 13.87 13.03 24.43
N GLU A 530 14.77 14.01 24.40
CA GLU A 530 14.54 15.29 25.06
C GLU A 530 13.28 15.97 24.54
N GLY A 531 12.34 16.31 25.43
CA GLY A 531 11.08 16.94 25.09
C GLY A 531 10.02 15.98 24.51
N TYR A 532 10.20 14.67 24.62
CA TYR A 532 9.19 13.70 24.23
C TYR A 532 7.81 14.01 24.80
N GLY A 533 6.78 13.76 24.04
CA GLY A 533 5.38 13.89 24.38
C GLY A 533 4.64 14.98 23.60
N LEU A 534 3.32 14.84 23.58
CA LEU A 534 2.43 15.68 22.78
C LEU A 534 2.57 17.18 23.09
N CYS A 535 2.82 18.00 22.11
CA CYS A 535 2.95 19.45 22.27
C CYS A 535 1.67 20.11 22.78
N TYR A 536 0.49 19.51 22.52
CA TYR A 536 -0.82 19.99 22.98
C TYR A 536 -1.10 19.69 24.46
N ALA A 537 -0.28 18.88 25.11
CA ALA A 537 -0.26 18.69 26.57
C ALA A 537 0.51 19.79 27.31
N ARG A 538 0.99 20.81 26.60
CA ARG A 538 1.74 21.96 27.13
C ARG A 538 1.05 23.26 26.76
N ASN A 539 1.11 24.25 27.65
CA ASN A 539 0.64 25.59 27.35
C ASN A 539 1.65 26.36 26.47
N ALA A 540 1.30 27.56 26.06
CA ALA A 540 2.15 28.40 25.22
C ALA A 540 3.51 28.80 25.81
N SER A 541 3.70 28.64 27.13
CA SER A 541 5.01 28.83 27.76
C SER A 541 5.84 27.55 27.85
N GLY A 542 5.33 26.41 27.30
CA GLY A 542 5.97 25.11 27.36
C GLY A 542 5.73 24.33 28.67
N ALA A 543 4.95 24.89 29.61
CA ALA A 543 4.65 24.20 30.86
C ALA A 543 3.53 23.15 30.65
N PRO A 544 3.62 21.97 31.31
CA PRO A 544 2.56 20.97 31.27
C PRO A 544 1.23 21.54 31.74
N ILE A 545 0.13 21.17 31.07
CA ILE A 545 -1.25 21.55 31.49
C ILE A 545 -1.89 20.45 32.34
N TYR A 546 -1.33 19.24 32.35
CA TYR A 546 -1.77 18.12 33.15
C TYR A 546 -0.80 17.83 34.29
N ALA A 547 -1.32 17.38 35.43
CA ALA A 547 -0.56 16.79 36.52
C ALA A 547 -0.72 15.26 36.47
N ASP A 548 0.22 14.52 37.02
CA ASP A 548 0.32 13.05 36.92
C ASP A 548 -0.89 12.31 37.52
N ASP A 549 -1.65 12.92 38.44
CA ASP A 549 -2.78 12.33 39.13
C ASP A 549 -4.15 12.87 38.69
N MET A 550 -4.21 13.61 37.57
CA MET A 550 -5.49 14.13 37.05
C MET A 550 -6.32 13.01 36.44
N GLY A 551 -7.57 12.88 36.92
CA GLY A 551 -8.59 12.10 36.22
C GLY A 551 -9.15 12.84 35.00
N ASP A 552 -9.90 12.12 34.16
CA ASP A 552 -10.36 12.59 32.85
C ASP A 552 -11.10 13.92 32.89
N GLU A 553 -12.08 14.09 33.80
CA GLU A 553 -12.81 15.36 33.96
C GLU A 553 -11.88 16.54 34.28
N ALA A 554 -10.86 16.33 35.10
CA ALA A 554 -9.89 17.39 35.44
C ALA A 554 -8.96 17.70 34.25
N ARG A 555 -8.60 16.69 33.47
CA ARG A 555 -7.82 16.85 32.22
C ARG A 555 -8.61 17.66 31.19
N HIS A 556 -9.91 17.36 31.01
CA HIS A 556 -10.78 18.11 30.10
C HIS A 556 -10.91 19.58 30.53
N GLU A 557 -11.08 19.88 31.82
CA GLU A 557 -11.12 21.25 32.33
C GLU A 557 -9.78 21.98 32.17
N ALA A 558 -8.64 21.30 32.37
CA ALA A 558 -7.32 21.89 32.15
C ALA A 558 -7.10 22.21 30.67
N ALA A 559 -7.46 21.30 29.76
CA ALA A 559 -7.41 21.52 28.32
C ALA A 559 -8.28 22.69 27.86
N LEU A 560 -9.52 22.76 28.37
CA LEU A 560 -10.45 23.85 28.08
C LEU A 560 -9.91 25.19 28.58
N THR A 561 -9.29 25.23 29.76
CA THR A 561 -8.65 26.43 30.30
C THR A 561 -7.48 26.90 29.42
N ALA A 562 -6.61 25.95 29.00
CA ALA A 562 -5.51 26.28 28.08
C ALA A 562 -6.03 26.81 26.73
N ALA A 563 -7.09 26.18 26.20
CA ALA A 563 -7.73 26.62 24.96
C ALA A 563 -8.33 28.03 25.06
N VAL A 564 -8.92 28.40 26.22
CA VAL A 564 -9.40 29.76 26.46
C VAL A 564 -8.25 30.77 26.41
N ASP A 565 -7.09 30.44 26.99
CA ASP A 565 -5.93 31.34 26.94
C ASP A 565 -5.37 31.45 25.52
N ASP A 566 -5.35 30.36 24.75
CA ASP A 566 -4.93 30.36 23.36
C ASP A 566 -5.87 31.15 22.46
N LEU A 567 -7.19 30.99 22.59
CA LEU A 567 -8.18 31.77 21.84
C LEU A 567 -8.14 33.27 22.19
N LYS A 568 -7.87 33.64 23.45
CA LYS A 568 -7.61 35.01 23.81
C LYS A 568 -6.37 35.59 23.11
N ARG A 569 -5.29 34.79 23.01
CA ARG A 569 -4.08 35.15 22.24
C ARG A 569 -4.34 35.22 20.73
N ALA A 570 -5.23 34.39 20.22
CA ALA A 570 -5.70 34.42 18.84
C ALA A 570 -6.58 35.69 18.55
N GLY A 571 -7.00 36.44 19.57
CA GLY A 571 -7.76 37.66 19.40
C GLY A 571 -9.28 37.50 19.49
N TYR A 572 -9.78 36.36 19.95
CA TYR A 572 -11.22 36.16 20.20
C TYR A 572 -11.70 37.01 21.35
N THR A 573 -12.90 37.57 21.25
CA THR A 573 -13.51 38.43 22.26
C THR A 573 -14.15 37.59 23.37
N TRP A 574 -13.59 37.66 24.58
CA TRP A 574 -14.07 36.93 25.75
C TRP A 574 -15.02 37.79 26.59
N ASP A 575 -16.17 37.22 26.97
CA ASP A 575 -17.12 37.82 27.94
C ASP A 575 -16.89 37.22 29.34
N GLU A 576 -16.29 37.99 30.23
CA GLU A 576 -15.99 37.57 31.61
C GLU A 576 -17.23 37.22 32.43
N ALA A 577 -18.39 37.87 32.15
CA ALA A 577 -19.62 37.61 32.87
C ALA A 577 -20.31 36.31 32.41
N ALA A 578 -20.26 36.06 31.09
CA ALA A 578 -20.85 34.86 30.49
C ALA A 578 -19.87 33.67 30.44
N GLN A 579 -18.58 33.87 30.74
CA GLN A 579 -17.50 32.88 30.65
C GLN A 579 -17.46 32.18 29.26
N ARG A 580 -17.57 32.99 28.20
CA ARG A 580 -17.60 32.48 26.82
C ARG A 580 -17.11 33.51 25.81
N PHE A 581 -16.67 33.03 24.66
CA PHE A 581 -16.35 33.87 23.51
C PHE A 581 -17.63 34.34 22.81
N THR A 582 -17.62 35.57 22.33
CA THR A 582 -18.77 36.24 21.70
C THR A 582 -18.49 36.71 20.28
N ALA A 583 -17.24 36.81 19.88
CA ALA A 583 -16.84 37.19 18.54
C ALA A 583 -15.46 36.60 18.18
N ALA A 584 -15.30 36.20 16.92
CA ALA A 584 -14.03 35.84 16.33
C ALA A 584 -13.32 37.11 15.79
N PRO A 585 -11.97 37.08 15.71
CA PRO A 585 -11.21 38.09 14.99
C PRO A 585 -11.42 37.98 13.48
N GLU A 586 -10.95 38.97 12.73
CA GLU A 586 -11.03 38.97 11.27
C GLU A 586 -10.33 37.74 10.67
N GLY A 587 -10.96 37.07 9.70
CA GLY A 587 -10.47 35.88 9.04
C GLY A 587 -10.70 34.58 9.82
N ALA A 588 -11.17 34.63 11.07
CA ALA A 588 -11.51 33.46 11.88
C ALA A 588 -13.02 33.30 12.06
N PHE A 589 -13.46 32.15 12.58
CA PHE A 589 -14.86 31.79 12.74
C PHE A 589 -15.18 31.41 14.19
N MET A 590 -16.45 31.49 14.56
CA MET A 590 -16.97 30.89 15.80
C MET A 590 -17.40 29.45 15.65
N GLU A 591 -17.43 28.97 14.43
CA GLU A 591 -17.84 27.62 14.06
C GLU A 591 -16.81 27.01 13.14
N TYR A 592 -16.39 25.74 13.42
CA TYR A 592 -15.49 24.94 12.64
C TYR A 592 -16.13 23.59 12.32
N VAL A 593 -15.72 22.96 11.22
CA VAL A 593 -16.23 21.66 10.77
C VAL A 593 -15.08 20.66 10.74
N CYS A 594 -15.28 19.53 11.39
CA CYS A 594 -14.43 18.35 11.25
C CYS A 594 -15.15 17.32 10.39
N SER A 595 -14.55 16.95 9.27
CA SER A 595 -15.05 15.95 8.32
C SER A 595 -14.45 14.59 8.64
N VAL A 596 -15.27 13.54 8.65
CA VAL A 596 -14.84 12.15 8.94
C VAL A 596 -15.53 11.19 8.01
N ALA A 597 -14.90 10.04 7.75
CA ALA A 597 -15.52 8.94 7.01
C ALA A 597 -16.63 8.26 7.83
N GLU A 598 -17.58 7.64 7.14
CA GLU A 598 -18.61 6.80 7.77
C GLU A 598 -17.95 5.61 8.49
N GLY A 599 -18.31 5.42 9.76
CA GLY A 599 -17.76 4.33 10.59
C GLY A 599 -16.43 4.64 11.30
N GLU A 600 -15.89 5.86 11.14
CA GLU A 600 -14.65 6.28 11.81
C GLU A 600 -14.84 6.29 13.34
N PRO A 601 -14.08 5.45 14.10
CA PRO A 601 -14.20 5.41 15.57
C PRO A 601 -13.88 6.73 16.25
N ALA A 602 -12.90 7.46 15.74
CA ALA A 602 -12.49 8.77 16.29
C ALA A 602 -13.52 9.90 16.06
N ALA A 603 -14.63 9.65 15.36
CA ALA A 603 -15.78 10.57 15.34
C ALA A 603 -16.27 10.91 16.75
N ALA A 604 -16.23 9.93 17.67
CA ALA A 604 -16.61 10.09 19.06
C ALA A 604 -15.74 11.13 19.80
N LEU A 605 -14.45 11.24 19.45
CA LEU A 605 -13.54 12.28 19.98
C LEU A 605 -14.01 13.69 19.56
N VAL A 606 -14.44 13.85 18.30
CA VAL A 606 -14.92 15.14 17.79
C VAL A 606 -16.23 15.55 18.50
N GLU A 607 -17.14 14.59 18.73
CA GLU A 607 -18.40 14.85 19.46
C GLU A 607 -18.13 15.30 20.90
N ALA A 608 -17.24 14.60 21.62
CA ALA A 608 -16.86 14.96 22.98
C ALA A 608 -16.17 16.34 23.05
N ALA A 609 -15.24 16.62 22.14
CA ALA A 609 -14.59 17.92 22.04
C ALA A 609 -15.59 19.06 21.68
N ALA A 610 -16.58 18.79 20.83
CA ALA A 610 -17.62 19.74 20.47
C ALA A 610 -18.45 20.14 21.68
N GLU A 611 -18.79 19.22 22.57
CA GLU A 611 -19.48 19.51 23.83
C GLU A 611 -18.65 20.45 24.72
N GLN A 612 -17.35 20.16 24.89
CA GLN A 612 -16.45 21.01 25.68
C GLN A 612 -16.30 22.43 25.08
N LEU A 613 -16.03 22.52 23.76
CA LEU A 613 -15.87 23.80 23.07
C LEU A 613 -17.15 24.66 23.11
N SER A 614 -18.32 24.02 23.09
CA SER A 614 -19.61 24.72 23.19
C SER A 614 -19.77 25.50 24.49
N ARG A 615 -19.20 25.02 25.60
CA ARG A 615 -19.22 25.68 26.93
C ARG A 615 -18.53 27.01 26.89
N ILE A 616 -17.49 27.16 26.06
CA ILE A 616 -16.75 28.43 25.90
C ILE A 616 -17.23 29.25 24.70
N GLY A 617 -18.29 28.83 24.01
CA GLY A 617 -18.92 29.58 22.91
C GLY A 617 -18.30 29.34 21.53
N ILE A 618 -17.47 28.31 21.36
CA ILE A 618 -16.97 27.84 20.06
C ILE A 618 -17.81 26.65 19.64
N THR A 619 -18.19 26.57 18.37
CA THR A 619 -18.93 25.47 17.81
C THR A 619 -17.99 24.60 16.98
N LEU A 620 -17.88 23.31 17.27
CA LEU A 620 -17.26 22.32 16.42
C LEU A 620 -18.36 21.40 15.89
N ARG A 621 -18.46 21.23 14.58
CA ARG A 621 -19.44 20.35 13.94
C ARG A 621 -18.76 19.13 13.36
N LEU A 622 -19.26 17.97 13.69
CA LEU A 622 -18.95 16.73 13.00
C LEU A 622 -19.74 16.70 11.67
N ARG A 623 -19.04 16.35 10.59
CA ARG A 623 -19.64 16.08 9.27
C ARG A 623 -19.17 14.71 8.80
N THR A 624 -20.10 13.75 8.76
CA THR A 624 -19.84 12.40 8.24
C THR A 624 -20.12 12.34 6.74
N MET A 625 -19.29 11.64 5.98
CA MET A 625 -19.37 11.45 4.54
C MET A 625 -18.72 10.12 4.12
N THR A 626 -18.87 9.69 2.87
CA THR A 626 -18.14 8.52 2.39
C THR A 626 -16.63 8.79 2.33
N GLN A 627 -15.81 7.72 2.28
CA GLN A 627 -14.35 7.87 2.17
C GLN A 627 -13.96 8.67 0.92
N ASP A 628 -14.53 8.34 -0.24
CA ASP A 628 -14.25 9.04 -1.51
C ASP A 628 -14.60 10.53 -1.45
N GLU A 629 -15.72 10.88 -0.79
CA GLU A 629 -16.11 12.28 -0.61
C GLU A 629 -15.15 13.03 0.34
N LEU A 630 -14.66 12.34 1.39
CA LEU A 630 -13.68 12.91 2.32
C LEU A 630 -12.36 13.18 1.60
N ASP A 631 -11.84 12.21 0.89
CA ASP A 631 -10.59 12.31 0.14
C ASP A 631 -10.66 13.45 -0.88
N ALA A 632 -11.72 13.49 -1.68
CA ALA A 632 -11.94 14.58 -2.65
C ALA A 632 -12.04 15.96 -1.99
N ALA A 633 -12.68 16.05 -0.81
CA ALA A 633 -12.81 17.32 -0.09
C ALA A 633 -11.47 17.79 0.50
N VAL A 634 -10.66 16.88 1.00
CA VAL A 634 -9.33 17.17 1.57
C VAL A 634 -8.34 17.55 0.45
N GLU A 635 -8.27 16.78 -0.63
CA GLU A 635 -7.42 17.06 -1.79
C GLU A 635 -7.75 18.41 -2.43
N ALA A 636 -9.04 18.72 -2.60
CA ALA A 636 -9.48 20.01 -3.10
C ALA A 636 -9.20 21.19 -2.13
N GLY A 637 -8.77 20.89 -0.89
CA GLY A 637 -8.54 21.89 0.15
C GLY A 637 -9.82 22.49 0.73
N GLY A 638 -10.96 21.80 0.62
CA GLY A 638 -12.27 22.24 1.12
C GLY A 638 -12.59 21.84 2.55
N ALA A 639 -11.85 20.91 3.15
CA ALA A 639 -12.00 20.50 4.54
C ALA A 639 -11.23 21.44 5.48
N GLN A 640 -11.86 21.87 6.59
CA GLN A 640 -11.19 22.68 7.62
C GLN A 640 -10.37 21.80 8.56
N LEU A 641 -11.03 20.81 9.16
CA LEU A 641 -10.45 19.74 9.96
C LEU A 641 -10.96 18.41 9.39
N TRP A 642 -10.14 17.37 9.48
CA TRP A 642 -10.54 16.02 9.05
C TRP A 642 -9.83 14.96 9.87
N ILE A 643 -10.39 13.76 9.93
CA ILE A 643 -9.72 12.58 10.44
C ILE A 643 -9.47 11.64 9.27
N ALA A 644 -8.25 11.15 9.19
CA ALA A 644 -7.82 10.18 8.17
C ALA A 644 -6.76 9.23 8.75
N HIS A 645 -6.52 8.15 8.02
CA HIS A 645 -5.48 7.17 8.32
C HIS A 645 -4.31 7.34 7.36
N GLN A 646 -3.10 7.18 7.88
CA GLN A 646 -1.87 7.20 7.10
C GLN A 646 -1.22 5.83 7.12
N LEU A 647 -1.19 5.19 5.97
CA LEU A 647 -0.36 4.00 5.76
C LEU A 647 1.10 4.44 5.61
N CYS A 648 2.00 3.78 6.33
CA CYS A 648 3.42 4.13 6.38
C CYS A 648 4.28 3.01 5.81
N GLY A 649 5.29 3.40 5.04
CA GLY A 649 6.40 2.54 4.66
C GLY A 649 7.50 2.49 5.72
N ASN A 650 8.68 1.99 5.34
CA ASN A 650 9.85 1.93 6.21
C ASN A 650 10.42 3.31 6.57
N GLU A 651 10.22 4.30 5.70
CA GLU A 651 10.68 5.68 5.86
C GLU A 651 9.50 6.63 6.09
N PRO A 652 9.59 7.57 7.06
CA PRO A 652 8.60 8.64 7.18
C PRO A 652 8.63 9.58 5.97
N GLU A 653 7.50 9.76 5.30
CA GLU A 653 7.36 10.59 4.11
C GLU A 653 7.23 12.10 4.44
N LEU A 654 8.12 12.63 5.27
CA LEU A 654 8.04 14.01 5.77
C LEU A 654 8.05 15.06 4.65
N TYR A 655 8.85 14.83 3.60
CA TYR A 655 8.93 15.76 2.47
C TYR A 655 7.60 15.85 1.70
N ALA A 656 7.01 14.70 1.39
CA ALA A 656 5.75 14.66 0.68
C ALA A 656 4.62 15.33 1.48
N TRP A 657 4.59 15.12 2.79
CA TRP A 657 3.46 15.50 3.63
C TRP A 657 3.52 16.92 4.17
N TYR A 658 4.74 17.43 4.44
CA TYR A 658 4.88 18.69 5.18
C TYR A 658 5.73 19.74 4.48
N HIS A 659 6.56 19.39 3.47
CA HIS A 659 7.41 20.36 2.80
C HIS A 659 6.59 21.35 1.95
N SER A 660 6.98 22.62 1.97
CA SER A 660 6.25 23.70 1.29
C SER A 660 6.17 23.54 -0.24
N ASP A 661 7.13 22.85 -0.88
CA ASP A 661 7.10 22.57 -2.31
C ASP A 661 5.90 21.69 -2.74
N ASN A 662 5.31 20.95 -1.81
CA ASN A 662 4.20 20.03 -2.07
C ASN A 662 2.82 20.61 -1.70
N VAL A 663 2.73 21.88 -1.37
CA VAL A 663 1.45 22.55 -1.09
C VAL A 663 0.55 22.52 -2.32
N GLY A 664 -0.67 22.02 -2.14
CA GLY A 664 -1.62 21.83 -3.25
C GLY A 664 -1.47 20.51 -4.00
N GLY A 665 -0.48 19.67 -3.62
CA GLY A 665 -0.29 18.28 -3.99
C GLY A 665 -0.45 17.40 -2.76
N SER A 666 0.59 16.61 -2.40
CA SER A 666 0.58 15.69 -1.26
C SER A 666 0.58 16.37 0.12
N ASN A 667 1.03 17.62 0.24
CA ASN A 667 0.89 18.40 1.46
C ASN A 667 -0.57 18.89 1.62
N LEU A 668 -1.42 18.05 2.15
CA LEU A 668 -2.86 18.27 2.35
C LEU A 668 -3.15 19.30 3.43
N PHE A 669 -2.24 19.51 4.37
CA PHE A 669 -2.34 20.52 5.44
C PHE A 669 -2.19 21.94 4.90
N ARG A 670 -1.63 22.08 3.70
CA ARG A 670 -1.31 23.35 3.00
C ARG A 670 -0.37 24.25 3.80
N ILE A 671 0.52 23.61 4.58
CA ILE A 671 1.49 24.30 5.39
C ILE A 671 2.71 24.70 4.55
N ALA A 672 3.21 25.91 4.77
CA ALA A 672 4.46 26.39 4.18
C ALA A 672 5.24 27.15 5.28
N ASP A 673 6.26 26.49 5.83
CA ASP A 673 7.06 27.04 6.92
C ASP A 673 8.55 26.69 6.72
N GLY A 674 9.40 27.72 6.69
CA GLY A 674 10.81 27.52 6.37
C GLY A 674 11.64 26.87 7.49
N GLU A 675 11.19 26.85 8.74
CA GLU A 675 11.85 26.12 9.83
C GLU A 675 11.52 24.62 9.72
N LEU A 676 10.26 24.30 9.46
CA LEU A 676 9.82 22.94 9.18
C LEU A 676 10.52 22.37 7.94
N ASP A 677 10.59 23.12 6.84
CA ASP A 677 11.31 22.69 5.62
C ASP A 677 12.79 22.41 5.94
N GLY A 678 13.42 23.24 6.78
CA GLY A 678 14.81 23.01 7.20
C GLY A 678 15.00 21.69 7.94
N HIS A 679 14.13 21.36 8.90
CA HIS A 679 14.20 20.08 9.63
C HIS A 679 13.95 18.87 8.73
N ILE A 680 13.05 18.99 7.74
CA ILE A 680 12.81 17.94 6.76
C ILE A 680 14.05 17.71 5.89
N MET A 681 14.72 18.78 5.45
CA MET A 681 15.95 18.66 4.66
C MET A 681 17.12 18.10 5.49
N ASP A 682 17.19 18.44 6.79
CA ASP A 682 18.15 17.82 7.71
C ASP A 682 17.90 16.31 7.82
N PHE A 683 16.63 15.87 7.98
CA PHE A 683 16.25 14.44 8.01
C PHE A 683 16.69 13.69 6.75
N LEU A 684 16.50 14.29 5.57
CA LEU A 684 16.86 13.66 4.29
C LEU A 684 18.39 13.63 4.04
N SER A 685 19.14 14.56 4.62
CA SER A 685 20.56 14.69 4.36
C SER A 685 21.48 13.98 5.37
N GLU A 686 20.95 13.63 6.55
CA GLU A 686 21.72 12.96 7.59
C GLU A 686 21.95 11.49 7.28
N ASP A 687 23.13 10.99 7.65
CA ASP A 687 23.55 9.61 7.39
C ASP A 687 23.47 8.71 8.61
N ALA A 688 23.72 9.28 9.77
CA ALA A 688 23.71 8.55 11.03
C ALA A 688 22.27 8.37 11.52
N LEU A 689 21.88 7.14 11.80
CA LEU A 689 20.53 6.78 12.22
C LEU A 689 20.01 7.66 13.37
N GLU A 690 20.83 7.86 14.41
CA GLU A 690 20.49 8.71 15.55
C GLU A 690 20.28 10.18 15.18
N ALA A 691 21.06 10.72 14.24
CA ALA A 691 20.91 12.09 13.76
C ALA A 691 19.66 12.23 12.90
N ARG A 692 19.37 11.24 12.06
CA ARG A 692 18.13 11.19 11.28
C ARG A 692 16.89 11.13 12.18
N ARG A 693 16.91 10.28 13.22
CA ARG A 693 15.84 10.17 14.20
C ARG A 693 15.58 11.52 14.92
N ALA A 694 16.67 12.20 15.35
CA ALA A 694 16.56 13.52 15.97
C ALA A 694 16.01 14.59 15.02
N ALA A 695 16.39 14.55 13.74
CA ALA A 695 15.86 15.46 12.72
C ALA A 695 14.37 15.15 12.41
N CYS A 696 13.99 13.88 12.32
CA CYS A 696 12.59 13.45 12.20
C CYS A 696 11.75 14.02 13.35
N LYS A 697 12.18 13.80 14.60
CA LYS A 697 11.49 14.36 15.77
C LYS A 697 11.34 15.88 15.68
N SER A 698 12.39 16.60 15.26
CA SER A 698 12.35 18.05 15.12
C SER A 698 11.31 18.52 14.09
N ALA A 699 11.22 17.81 12.96
CA ALA A 699 10.23 18.09 11.93
C ALA A 699 8.79 17.82 12.43
N LEU A 700 8.57 16.67 13.10
CA LEU A 700 7.26 16.32 13.67
C LEU A 700 6.84 17.31 14.78
N ASP A 701 7.76 17.68 15.66
CA ASP A 701 7.52 18.71 16.67
C ASP A 701 7.13 20.07 16.03
N ALA A 702 7.80 20.48 14.96
CA ALA A 702 7.50 21.70 14.23
C ALA A 702 6.10 21.64 13.60
N ALA A 703 5.74 20.56 12.91
CA ALA A 703 4.43 20.38 12.31
C ALA A 703 3.30 20.43 13.36
N MET A 704 3.45 19.71 14.46
CA MET A 704 2.48 19.74 15.56
C MET A 704 2.41 21.12 16.22
N ASN A 705 3.55 21.79 16.44
CA ASN A 705 3.57 23.13 17.04
C ASN A 705 2.88 24.18 16.16
N LEU A 706 2.87 24.02 14.84
CA LEU A 706 2.10 24.84 13.90
C LEU A 706 0.60 24.53 13.93
N GLY A 707 0.19 23.45 14.61
CA GLY A 707 -1.20 23.06 14.80
C GLY A 707 -1.84 22.44 13.56
N CYS A 708 -1.07 21.87 12.65
CA CYS A 708 -1.60 21.26 11.43
C CYS A 708 -1.97 19.77 11.59
N VAL A 709 -1.40 19.08 12.55
CA VAL A 709 -1.66 17.65 12.80
C VAL A 709 -1.76 17.32 14.28
N LEU A 710 -2.70 16.44 14.62
CA LEU A 710 -2.84 15.80 15.92
C LEU A 710 -2.80 14.28 15.70
N PRO A 711 -1.77 13.56 16.19
CA PRO A 711 -1.78 12.11 16.19
C PRO A 711 -2.89 11.60 17.12
N LEU A 712 -3.60 10.57 16.69
CA LEU A 712 -4.71 10.02 17.44
C LEU A 712 -4.39 8.68 18.05
N TYR A 713 -4.30 7.64 17.22
CA TYR A 713 -4.04 6.28 17.66
C TYR A 713 -3.36 5.48 16.55
N GLN A 714 -2.70 4.41 16.95
CA GLN A 714 -2.21 3.37 16.06
C GLN A 714 -3.04 2.11 16.28
N PRO A 715 -3.64 1.53 15.22
CA PRO A 715 -4.32 0.24 15.31
C PRO A 715 -3.33 -0.90 15.57
N CYS A 716 -3.85 -2.00 16.15
CA CYS A 716 -3.12 -3.25 16.27
C CYS A 716 -3.71 -4.30 15.32
N LEU A 717 -2.84 -5.08 14.71
CA LEU A 717 -3.17 -6.35 14.10
C LEU A 717 -3.05 -7.46 15.16
N GLY A 718 -3.96 -8.43 15.11
CA GLY A 718 -3.86 -9.64 15.91
C GLY A 718 -3.33 -10.79 15.06
N VAL A 719 -2.19 -11.37 15.45
CA VAL A 719 -1.80 -12.69 14.97
C VAL A 719 -2.47 -13.69 15.91
N VAL A 720 -3.62 -14.19 15.47
CA VAL A 720 -4.48 -15.07 16.26
C VAL A 720 -4.21 -16.52 15.89
N THR A 721 -3.83 -17.33 16.88
CA THR A 721 -3.56 -18.76 16.71
C THR A 721 -4.60 -19.60 17.42
N ASN A 722 -4.94 -20.77 16.87
CA ASN A 722 -5.74 -21.75 17.57
C ASN A 722 -4.87 -22.47 18.61
N ALA A 723 -5.18 -22.30 19.90
CA ALA A 723 -4.38 -22.77 21.03
C ALA A 723 -4.18 -24.30 21.06
N ALA A 724 -5.02 -25.08 20.36
CA ALA A 724 -4.90 -26.54 20.26
C ALA A 724 -4.08 -27.02 19.05
N GLN A 725 -3.81 -26.15 18.07
CA GLN A 725 -3.15 -26.54 16.82
C GLN A 725 -1.75 -25.97 16.67
N LEU A 726 -1.48 -24.76 17.18
CA LEU A 726 -0.21 -24.08 17.03
C LEU A 726 0.31 -23.60 18.39
N ASP A 727 1.60 -23.71 18.59
CA ASP A 727 2.28 -23.16 19.76
C ASP A 727 2.62 -21.68 19.51
N CYS A 728 1.86 -20.79 20.13
CA CYS A 728 2.00 -19.34 19.94
C CYS A 728 3.40 -18.85 20.31
N ASP A 729 4.04 -19.46 21.33
CA ASP A 729 5.40 -19.11 21.77
C ASP A 729 6.49 -19.53 20.76
N SER A 730 6.14 -20.28 19.74
CA SER A 730 7.04 -20.66 18.64
C SER A 730 7.11 -19.63 17.51
N LEU A 731 6.19 -18.67 17.49
CA LEU A 731 6.23 -17.57 16.55
C LEU A 731 7.33 -16.56 16.92
N PRO A 732 7.80 -15.74 15.96
CA PRO A 732 8.79 -14.70 16.27
C PRO A 732 8.33 -13.79 17.43
N GLU A 733 9.24 -13.49 18.35
CA GLU A 733 9.03 -12.48 19.39
C GLU A 733 9.04 -11.08 18.75
N ASP A 734 8.28 -10.14 19.34
CA ASP A 734 8.21 -8.74 18.90
C ASP A 734 8.01 -8.59 17.39
N MET A 735 6.97 -9.27 16.88
CA MET A 735 6.58 -9.16 15.47
C MET A 735 6.17 -7.74 15.13
N THR A 736 6.52 -7.32 13.92
CA THR A 736 6.16 -6.02 13.33
C THR A 736 5.58 -6.23 11.94
N PRO A 737 5.04 -5.19 11.28
CA PRO A 737 4.65 -5.27 9.88
C PRO A 737 5.78 -5.71 8.93
N PHE A 738 7.02 -5.46 9.32
CA PHE A 738 8.21 -5.80 8.54
C PHE A 738 8.76 -7.19 8.85
N TYR A 739 8.43 -7.75 10.03
CA TYR A 739 8.95 -9.01 10.53
C TYR A 739 7.83 -9.83 11.20
N GLY A 740 7.03 -10.50 10.38
CA GLY A 740 5.86 -11.24 10.82
C GLY A 740 6.12 -12.74 11.07
N TRP A 741 5.07 -13.52 11.26
CA TRP A 741 5.14 -14.96 11.52
C TRP A 741 5.91 -15.74 10.45
N TRP A 742 5.97 -15.24 9.23
CA TRP A 742 6.67 -15.85 8.09
C TRP A 742 8.19 -15.67 8.13
N ALA A 743 8.72 -14.83 9.01
CA ALA A 743 10.13 -14.45 9.04
C ALA A 743 11.03 -15.54 9.65
N GLU A 744 10.50 -16.36 10.56
CA GLU A 744 11.22 -17.45 11.23
C GLU A 744 10.46 -18.79 11.12
N PRO A 745 10.17 -19.28 9.89
CA PRO A 745 9.35 -20.47 9.68
C PRO A 745 9.99 -21.75 10.25
N GLU A 746 11.29 -21.77 10.48
CA GLU A 746 12.05 -22.84 11.11
C GLU A 746 11.77 -22.98 12.61
N ARG A 747 11.09 -22.01 13.23
CA ARG A 747 10.71 -22.06 14.66
C ARG A 747 9.28 -22.55 14.89
N ILE A 748 8.41 -22.51 13.88
CA ILE A 748 6.97 -22.79 14.03
C ILE A 748 6.74 -24.24 14.48
N ILE A 749 6.01 -24.42 15.60
CA ILE A 749 5.71 -25.71 16.19
C ILE A 749 4.19 -25.93 16.19
N LEU A 750 3.74 -27.04 15.62
CA LEU A 750 2.37 -27.54 15.71
C LEU A 750 2.20 -28.37 16.98
N LYS A 751 1.03 -28.26 17.64
CA LYS A 751 0.67 -29.02 18.85
C LYS A 751 0.07 -30.38 18.53
#